data_483c1539682ee471d9d8b0ed43c8a17c
#
_entry.id   483c1539682ee471d9d8b0ed43c8a17c
#
_cell.length_a   1.000
_cell.length_b   1.000
_cell.length_c   1.000
_cell.angle_alpha   90.00
_cell.angle_beta   90.00
_cell.angle_gamma   90.00
#
_symmetry.space_group_name_H-M   'P 1'
#
loop_
_entity.id
_entity.type
_entity.pdbx_description
1 polymer ?
#
loop_
_entity_poly.entity_id
_entity_poly.type
_entity_poly.pdbx_seq_one_letter_code
_entity_poly.pdbx_strand_id
1 'polypeptide(L)'
;MTLTGKIIGLTALVLKLCVVTSVQSVEIYPYPSIGDGKRGIDVSMTLVDGIATDPLGNIYISHRSQNRIRKLSPNGTITTIAGNGIAGFSGDDVPALESSLNFPAGLVFDKGNLYVADRNNHRIRKIDSNGIISTVAGTGIPKCCNDNGLAVAAHLHFPSDVDVDTDGNLYISDRSNNRIRKVNSDGIITTIAGVGEPGYGGDFGPADKALLKYPFGISLDNKGNFYIADRGNNRVRKIDQRGIITTIAGDGTHSFGGDYGPANQSSLAFPTDVIVDSLGIVYIADRNNNRVRKIDRLGVITTLMGLSQTEFNGDNEISAETTLHLPFALALNGEDRLLVVDRNHFRVREVRLQSNQVETVAGNGTFLFRGDGGPGGGATLDAPSGIAVDSKGNVLFADRLHQRIRKVGSNGIIETVIGNGKQGNEGNGRPGIEATLHLPEVLVMDHEDNIYLTQRTGNAWIIRKSDAEGIITHFAGNGRQGNTGDGGPAIEASFHTISDIAADGSGNIFIADSINRNIRKVDKQGIISTISESNLEALGVEVHPNGIVVDKVGSIFFSDSGSSKVYKINTSGAITLIAGTGDFGDYGDEGPALEAGLRSPGGLAIGPDGFLYIAEQTTHRIRKVDSSGIITGYAGTGKFGYSGDGGPAIEANIKTPFRMDFDRKGNLYFSDRDNNRVRKVDASGIITTIAGHSNIGWLQDGLEVRITVHNFP
;
A
#
# COMPACT_ATOMS: atom_id res chain seq x y z
N MET A 1 -10.67 51.76 79.41
CA MET A 1 -9.66 50.88 79.97
C MET A 1 -8.98 50.13 78.85
N THR A 2 -7.80 50.54 78.66
CA THR A 2 -6.69 49.98 77.86
C THR A 2 -6.59 48.45 77.83
N LEU A 3 -6.30 47.91 76.70
CA LEU A 3 -5.19 46.94 76.57
C LEU A 3 -4.77 46.76 75.16
N THR A 4 -3.56 47.02 74.94
CA THR A 4 -2.66 46.81 73.82
C THR A 4 -2.45 45.30 73.57
N GLY A 5 -2.44 44.85 72.30
CA GLY A 5 -2.06 43.50 71.94
C GLY A 5 -1.39 43.46 70.54
N LYS A 6 -0.20 43.00 70.54
CA LYS A 6 0.87 43.04 69.53
C LYS A 6 0.45 42.48 68.17
N ILE A 7 0.88 43.20 67.13
CA ILE A 7 0.96 42.79 65.76
C ILE A 7 2.12 41.76 65.58
N ILE A 8 1.86 40.57 65.18
CA ILE A 8 2.87 39.65 64.66
C ILE A 8 2.67 39.58 63.14
N GLY A 9 3.68 39.99 62.43
CA GLY A 9 3.67 39.96 60.97
C GLY A 9 3.65 38.55 60.37
N LEU A 10 2.72 38.32 59.47
CA LEU A 10 2.73 37.17 58.57
C LEU A 10 3.14 37.68 57.19
N THR A 11 4.35 37.30 56.79
CA THR A 11 4.88 37.51 55.47
C THR A 11 4.00 36.74 54.45
N ALA A 12 3.24 37.43 53.65
CA ALA A 12 2.48 36.88 52.54
C ALA A 12 3.44 36.45 51.42
N LEU A 13 3.60 35.15 51.27
CA LEU A 13 4.25 34.55 50.12
C LEU A 13 3.26 34.64 48.92
N VAL A 14 3.51 35.62 48.05
CA VAL A 14 2.78 35.75 46.79
C VAL A 14 3.25 34.64 45.87
N LEU A 15 2.51 33.50 45.82
CA LEU A 15 2.60 32.53 44.75
C LEU A 15 2.04 33.21 43.49
N LYS A 16 2.91 33.59 42.56
CA LYS A 16 2.52 33.91 41.19
C LYS A 16 2.03 32.60 40.54
N LEU A 17 0.74 32.39 40.51
CA LEU A 17 0.10 31.43 39.62
C LEU A 17 0.31 31.99 38.20
N CYS A 18 1.30 31.47 37.46
CA CYS A 18 1.33 31.58 36.01
C CYS A 18 0.13 30.77 35.49
N VAL A 19 -0.96 31.45 35.27
CA VAL A 19 -2.05 30.90 34.42
C VAL A 19 -1.48 30.89 33.02
N VAL A 20 -1.00 29.72 32.61
CA VAL A 20 -0.74 29.43 31.21
C VAL A 20 -2.11 29.30 30.53
N THR A 21 -2.66 30.42 30.10
CA THR A 21 -3.77 30.47 29.16
C THR A 21 -3.19 30.38 27.74
N SER A 22 -2.82 29.18 27.33
CA SER A 22 -2.87 28.78 25.95
C SER A 22 -3.21 27.28 25.93
N VAL A 23 -4.48 26.99 26.14
CA VAL A 23 -5.06 25.83 25.48
C VAL A 23 -4.95 26.20 24.00
N GLN A 24 -3.84 25.82 23.34
CA GLN A 24 -3.90 25.60 21.91
C GLN A 24 -5.03 24.61 21.73
N SER A 25 -6.14 25.11 21.20
CA SER A 25 -7.13 24.25 20.56
C SER A 25 -6.31 23.38 19.62
N VAL A 26 -6.21 22.08 19.94
CA VAL A 26 -5.83 21.10 18.95
C VAL A 26 -6.97 21.23 17.95
N GLU A 27 -6.75 22.00 16.89
CA GLU A 27 -7.58 21.94 15.70
C GLU A 27 -7.49 20.50 15.27
N ILE A 28 -8.55 19.74 15.57
CA ILE A 28 -8.79 18.44 14.95
C ILE A 28 -9.05 18.79 13.50
N TYR A 29 -7.98 18.82 12.68
CA TYR A 29 -8.13 18.92 11.24
C TYR A 29 -9.05 17.77 10.83
N PRO A 30 -10.20 18.05 10.22
CA PRO A 30 -11.05 16.99 9.71
C PRO A 30 -10.19 16.19 8.74
N TYR A 31 -9.96 14.92 9.06
CA TYR A 31 -9.27 14.02 8.14
C TYR A 31 -9.88 14.21 6.75
N PRO A 32 -9.06 14.39 5.69
CA PRO A 32 -9.57 14.66 4.35
C PRO A 32 -10.64 13.64 4.02
N SER A 33 -11.70 14.08 3.39
CA SER A 33 -12.96 13.35 3.25
C SER A 33 -12.70 11.90 2.81
N ILE A 34 -12.95 10.95 3.70
CA ILE A 34 -12.93 9.51 3.41
C ILE A 34 -14.07 9.11 2.46
N GLY A 35 -14.77 10.10 1.91
CA GLY A 35 -15.86 9.95 0.98
C GLY A 35 -17.22 9.75 1.65
N ASP A 36 -17.36 10.04 2.95
CA ASP A 36 -18.69 10.03 3.61
C ASP A 36 -19.64 11.00 2.96
N GLY A 37 -20.88 10.55 2.74
CA GLY A 37 -21.91 11.30 2.02
C GLY A 37 -21.82 11.23 0.49
N LYS A 38 -20.76 10.64 -0.07
CA LYS A 38 -20.62 10.41 -1.52
C LYS A 38 -21.27 9.10 -1.95
N ARG A 39 -21.38 8.91 -3.28
CA ARG A 39 -21.76 7.60 -3.81
C ARG A 39 -20.65 6.58 -3.57
N GLY A 40 -21.00 5.36 -3.21
CA GLY A 40 -20.02 4.29 -2.93
C GLY A 40 -19.06 4.04 -4.08
N ILE A 41 -19.55 4.16 -5.34
CA ILE A 41 -18.73 3.97 -6.55
C ILE A 41 -17.69 5.08 -6.78
N ASP A 42 -17.82 6.23 -6.12
CA ASP A 42 -16.86 7.34 -6.22
C ASP A 42 -15.77 7.28 -5.13
N VAL A 43 -15.85 6.30 -4.24
CA VAL A 43 -14.96 6.17 -3.08
C VAL A 43 -13.98 5.01 -3.26
N SER A 44 -12.74 5.21 -2.82
CA SER A 44 -11.72 4.14 -2.83
C SER A 44 -12.07 3.03 -1.82
N MET A 45 -12.01 1.77 -2.24
CA MET A 45 -12.27 0.55 -1.46
C MET A 45 -11.02 -0.32 -1.33
N THR A 46 -9.93 0.26 -0.88
CA THR A 46 -8.67 -0.47 -0.69
C THR A 46 -8.71 -1.43 0.49
N LEU A 47 -8.25 -2.65 0.27
CA LEU A 47 -8.10 -3.68 1.31
C LEU A 47 -9.36 -3.87 2.17
N VAL A 48 -10.47 -4.14 1.53
CA VAL A 48 -11.69 -4.62 2.19
C VAL A 48 -11.51 -6.10 2.53
N ASP A 49 -11.80 -6.48 3.77
CA ASP A 49 -11.62 -7.86 4.27
C ASP A 49 -12.95 -8.53 4.69
N GLY A 50 -14.02 -7.78 4.91
CA GLY A 50 -15.33 -8.34 5.28
C GLY A 50 -16.49 -7.53 4.71
N ILE A 51 -17.62 -8.21 4.53
CA ILE A 51 -18.86 -7.64 4.02
C ILE A 51 -20.06 -8.33 4.66
N ALA A 52 -21.08 -7.56 5.02
CA ALA A 52 -22.34 -8.09 5.54
C ALA A 52 -23.51 -7.23 5.04
N THR A 53 -24.72 -7.74 5.15
CA THR A 53 -25.93 -7.03 4.76
C THR A 53 -26.96 -7.06 5.90
N ASP A 54 -27.89 -6.08 5.90
CA ASP A 54 -29.07 -6.11 6.75
C ASP A 54 -30.35 -6.34 5.94
N PRO A 55 -31.48 -6.64 6.58
CA PRO A 55 -32.77 -6.84 5.89
C PRO A 55 -33.29 -5.62 5.15
N LEU A 56 -32.75 -4.42 5.39
CA LEU A 56 -33.11 -3.18 4.69
C LEU A 56 -32.27 -2.97 3.41
N GLY A 57 -31.35 -3.89 3.10
CA GLY A 57 -30.44 -3.83 1.96
C GLY A 57 -29.24 -2.88 2.15
N ASN A 58 -28.94 -2.46 3.39
CA ASN A 58 -27.67 -1.79 3.63
C ASN A 58 -26.53 -2.80 3.57
N ILE A 59 -25.40 -2.37 3.01
CA ILE A 59 -24.18 -3.16 2.92
C ILE A 59 -23.15 -2.60 3.90
N TYR A 60 -22.66 -3.42 4.80
CA TYR A 60 -21.60 -3.08 5.77
C TYR A 60 -20.26 -3.62 5.26
N ILE A 61 -19.23 -2.79 5.30
CA ILE A 61 -17.93 -3.07 4.69
C ILE A 61 -16.83 -2.80 5.71
N SER A 62 -16.04 -3.80 6.04
CA SER A 62 -14.84 -3.61 6.85
C SER A 62 -13.71 -3.08 5.97
N HIS A 63 -13.37 -1.81 6.14
CA HIS A 63 -12.31 -1.16 5.41
C HIS A 63 -10.99 -1.29 6.20
N ARG A 64 -10.33 -2.42 6.03
CA ARG A 64 -9.12 -2.81 6.78
C ARG A 64 -8.04 -1.74 6.80
N SER A 65 -7.66 -1.22 5.63
CA SER A 65 -6.60 -0.21 5.52
C SER A 65 -6.93 1.13 6.17
N GLN A 66 -8.21 1.39 6.42
CA GLN A 66 -8.69 2.61 7.05
C GLN A 66 -9.06 2.44 8.53
N ASN A 67 -9.00 1.21 9.05
CA ASN A 67 -9.47 0.88 10.41
C ASN A 67 -10.90 1.38 10.67
N ARG A 68 -11.80 1.20 9.69
CA ARG A 68 -13.18 1.68 9.72
C ARG A 68 -14.17 0.64 9.25
N ILE A 69 -15.40 0.77 9.73
CA ILE A 69 -16.55 0.09 9.16
C ILE A 69 -17.38 1.12 8.41
N ARG A 70 -17.67 0.81 7.15
CA ARG A 70 -18.45 1.67 6.27
C ARG A 70 -19.82 1.05 6.03
N LYS A 71 -20.84 1.88 5.87
CA LYS A 71 -22.20 1.48 5.49
C LYS A 71 -22.54 2.11 4.15
N LEU A 72 -22.91 1.29 3.18
CA LEU A 72 -23.48 1.69 1.91
C LEU A 72 -24.99 1.49 2.00
N SER A 73 -25.73 2.58 1.92
CA SER A 73 -27.20 2.54 1.92
C SER A 73 -27.75 2.17 0.53
N PRO A 74 -29.00 1.67 0.41
CA PRO A 74 -29.62 1.29 -0.87
C PRO A 74 -29.69 2.44 -1.91
N ASN A 75 -29.68 3.70 -1.45
CA ASN A 75 -29.59 4.87 -2.34
C ASN A 75 -28.17 5.12 -2.90
N GLY A 76 -27.21 4.23 -2.60
CA GLY A 76 -25.83 4.32 -3.05
C GLY A 76 -24.92 5.23 -2.21
N THR A 77 -25.42 5.85 -1.12
CA THR A 77 -24.62 6.73 -0.26
C THR A 77 -23.78 5.91 0.73
N ILE A 78 -22.49 6.21 0.84
CA ILE A 78 -21.59 5.56 1.80
C ILE A 78 -21.29 6.46 2.99
N THR A 79 -21.28 5.88 4.19
CA THR A 79 -20.98 6.57 5.46
C THR A 79 -20.11 5.70 6.36
N THR A 80 -19.32 6.31 7.24
CA THR A 80 -18.61 5.61 8.32
C THR A 80 -19.56 5.40 9.49
N ILE A 81 -19.57 4.21 10.07
CA ILE A 81 -20.37 3.87 11.25
C ILE A 81 -19.53 3.47 12.46
N ALA A 82 -18.28 3.08 12.26
CA ALA A 82 -17.33 2.79 13.34
C ALA A 82 -15.88 2.98 12.88
N GLY A 83 -15.03 3.26 13.86
CA GLY A 83 -13.60 3.47 13.64
C GLY A 83 -13.23 4.92 13.34
N ASN A 84 -12.33 5.48 14.15
CA ASN A 84 -11.79 6.83 13.96
C ASN A 84 -10.64 6.89 12.93
N GLY A 85 -10.20 5.72 12.42
CA GLY A 85 -9.10 5.57 11.46
C GLY A 85 -7.73 5.34 12.10
N ILE A 86 -7.61 5.44 13.40
CA ILE A 86 -6.38 5.14 14.14
C ILE A 86 -6.36 3.64 14.44
N ALA A 87 -5.24 2.97 14.09
CA ALA A 87 -5.07 1.56 14.44
C ALA A 87 -4.88 1.41 15.96
N GLY A 88 -5.67 0.53 16.60
CA GLY A 88 -5.55 0.29 18.02
C GLY A 88 -6.88 -0.09 18.69
N PHE A 89 -6.88 -0.08 20.02
CA PHE A 89 -8.03 -0.33 20.88
C PHE A 89 -8.21 0.83 21.85
N SER A 90 -9.33 1.52 21.79
CA SER A 90 -9.62 2.70 22.61
C SER A 90 -10.63 2.45 23.77
N GLY A 91 -10.96 1.19 24.03
CA GLY A 91 -11.91 0.82 25.08
C GLY A 91 -13.27 0.36 24.59
N ASP A 92 -14.15 0.16 25.53
CA ASP A 92 -15.52 -0.32 25.35
C ASP A 92 -16.52 0.73 25.84
N ASP A 93 -17.78 0.57 25.47
CA ASP A 93 -18.92 1.39 25.85
C ASP A 93 -18.78 2.88 25.42
N VAL A 94 -18.12 3.10 24.29
CA VAL A 94 -17.90 4.41 23.69
C VAL A 94 -18.62 4.49 22.33
N PRO A 95 -18.88 5.72 21.79
CA PRO A 95 -19.40 5.86 20.44
C PRO A 95 -18.48 5.17 19.43
N ALA A 96 -19.05 4.31 18.59
CA ALA A 96 -18.28 3.51 17.63
C ALA A 96 -17.45 4.36 16.64
N LEU A 97 -17.93 5.57 16.30
CA LEU A 97 -17.20 6.53 15.45
C LEU A 97 -15.92 7.06 16.10
N GLU A 98 -15.88 7.12 17.43
CA GLU A 98 -14.73 7.59 18.20
C GLU A 98 -13.74 6.46 18.56
N SER A 99 -14.17 5.21 18.38
CA SER A 99 -13.37 4.05 18.74
C SER A 99 -12.23 3.81 17.74
N SER A 100 -11.13 3.26 18.25
CA SER A 100 -10.05 2.73 17.41
C SER A 100 -10.30 1.25 17.11
N LEU A 101 -10.17 0.86 15.86
CA LEU A 101 -10.15 -0.51 15.36
C LEU A 101 -8.77 -0.83 14.79
N ASN A 102 -8.43 -2.11 14.68
CA ASN A 102 -7.13 -2.50 14.12
C ASN A 102 -7.29 -3.67 13.14
N PHE A 103 -7.27 -3.35 11.84
CA PHE A 103 -7.51 -4.30 10.77
C PHE A 103 -8.83 -5.06 10.93
N PRO A 104 -9.99 -4.37 10.99
CA PRO A 104 -11.28 -5.04 11.05
C PRO A 104 -11.45 -5.97 9.83
N ALA A 105 -11.95 -7.19 10.08
CA ALA A 105 -12.08 -8.26 9.10
C ALA A 105 -13.54 -8.69 8.91
N GLY A 106 -13.91 -9.94 9.13
CA GLY A 106 -15.26 -10.45 8.93
C GLY A 106 -16.32 -9.72 9.75
N LEU A 107 -17.51 -9.62 9.19
CA LEU A 107 -18.67 -8.91 9.73
C LEU A 107 -19.92 -9.79 9.66
N VAL A 108 -20.77 -9.68 10.66
CA VAL A 108 -22.15 -10.19 10.59
C VAL A 108 -23.13 -9.21 11.22
N PHE A 109 -24.30 -9.03 10.59
CA PHE A 109 -25.40 -8.23 11.11
C PHE A 109 -26.50 -9.14 11.66
N ASP A 110 -26.88 -8.94 12.92
CA ASP A 110 -28.01 -9.65 13.55
C ASP A 110 -28.83 -8.74 14.47
N LYS A 111 -30.15 -8.73 14.28
CA LYS A 111 -31.13 -8.08 15.15
C LYS A 111 -30.75 -6.65 15.56
N GLY A 112 -30.24 -5.85 14.62
CA GLY A 112 -29.85 -4.46 14.85
C GLY A 112 -28.43 -4.26 15.39
N ASN A 113 -27.67 -5.32 15.59
CA ASN A 113 -26.28 -5.27 16.03
C ASN A 113 -25.35 -5.68 14.88
N LEU A 114 -24.18 -5.06 14.79
CA LEU A 114 -23.11 -5.47 13.90
C LEU A 114 -21.95 -6.02 14.70
N TYR A 115 -21.60 -7.27 14.46
CA TYR A 115 -20.44 -7.90 15.06
C TYR A 115 -19.25 -7.82 14.09
N VAL A 116 -18.05 -7.59 14.65
CA VAL A 116 -16.84 -7.30 13.88
C VAL A 116 -15.68 -8.11 14.45
N ALA A 117 -14.98 -8.84 13.60
CA ALA A 117 -13.68 -9.40 13.94
C ALA A 117 -12.62 -8.28 13.91
N ASP A 118 -12.31 -7.69 15.06
CA ASP A 118 -11.27 -6.66 15.24
C ASP A 118 -9.91 -7.35 15.37
N ARG A 119 -9.43 -7.80 14.21
CA ARG A 119 -8.45 -8.87 14.03
C ARG A 119 -7.15 -8.65 14.76
N ASN A 120 -6.49 -7.48 14.56
CA ASN A 120 -5.20 -7.21 15.19
C ASN A 120 -5.33 -6.74 16.65
N ASN A 121 -6.56 -6.45 17.11
CA ASN A 121 -6.87 -6.25 18.51
C ASN A 121 -7.25 -7.57 19.22
N HIS A 122 -7.25 -8.70 18.49
CA HIS A 122 -7.55 -10.04 19.02
C HIS A 122 -8.89 -10.09 19.78
N ARG A 123 -9.93 -9.45 19.21
CA ARG A 123 -11.26 -9.29 19.79
C ARG A 123 -12.36 -9.47 18.78
N ILE A 124 -13.55 -9.82 19.27
CA ILE A 124 -14.81 -9.61 18.56
C ILE A 124 -15.50 -8.43 19.21
N ARG A 125 -15.85 -7.44 18.40
CA ARG A 125 -16.54 -6.23 18.85
C ARG A 125 -17.99 -6.27 18.38
N LYS A 126 -18.88 -5.68 19.17
CA LYS A 126 -20.29 -5.47 18.85
C LYS A 126 -20.56 -3.97 18.77
N ILE A 127 -21.22 -3.54 17.71
CA ILE A 127 -21.77 -2.18 17.55
C ILE A 127 -23.28 -2.35 17.66
N ASP A 128 -23.88 -1.74 18.67
CA ASP A 128 -25.32 -1.84 18.90
C ASP A 128 -26.12 -0.83 18.03
N SER A 129 -27.45 -0.92 18.11
CA SER A 129 -28.36 -0.02 17.38
C SER A 129 -28.24 1.46 17.77
N ASN A 130 -27.63 1.78 18.92
CA ASN A 130 -27.36 3.15 19.36
C ASN A 130 -25.99 3.64 18.90
N GLY A 131 -25.21 2.82 18.18
CA GLY A 131 -23.87 3.14 17.72
C GLY A 131 -22.81 3.06 18.82
N ILE A 132 -23.06 2.32 19.90
CA ILE A 132 -22.08 2.08 20.96
C ILE A 132 -21.31 0.78 20.67
N ILE A 133 -19.98 0.81 20.80
CA ILE A 133 -19.13 -0.34 20.58
C ILE A 133 -18.67 -0.97 21.90
N SER A 134 -18.72 -2.32 21.97
CA SER A 134 -18.28 -3.10 23.11
C SER A 134 -17.56 -4.37 22.67
N THR A 135 -16.75 -4.96 23.55
CA THR A 135 -16.09 -6.27 23.33
C THR A 135 -17.03 -7.39 23.78
N VAL A 136 -17.26 -8.37 22.90
CA VAL A 136 -18.06 -9.57 23.21
C VAL A 136 -17.22 -10.83 23.35
N ALA A 137 -15.99 -10.86 22.80
CA ALA A 137 -15.03 -11.93 23.03
C ALA A 137 -13.60 -11.43 22.82
N GLY A 138 -12.65 -12.00 23.56
CA GLY A 138 -11.23 -11.72 23.42
C GLY A 138 -10.68 -10.69 24.41
N THR A 139 -9.54 -10.99 25.03
CA THR A 139 -8.83 -10.08 25.95
C THR A 139 -7.90 -9.10 25.25
N GLY A 140 -7.60 -9.30 23.95
CA GLY A 140 -6.55 -8.59 23.21
C GLY A 140 -5.16 -9.22 23.35
N ILE A 141 -5.01 -10.28 24.07
CA ILE A 141 -3.74 -11.01 24.18
C ILE A 141 -3.74 -12.14 23.14
N PRO A 142 -2.75 -12.18 22.21
CA PRO A 142 -2.68 -13.18 21.15
C PRO A 142 -2.22 -14.55 21.70
N LYS A 143 -3.13 -15.30 22.26
CA LYS A 143 -2.92 -16.64 22.81
C LYS A 143 -4.12 -17.56 22.50
N CYS A 144 -4.04 -18.81 22.86
CA CYS A 144 -5.14 -19.73 23.06
C CYS A 144 -5.37 -19.87 24.59
N CYS A 145 -6.46 -20.19 25.08
CA CYS A 145 -7.81 -20.50 24.67
C CYS A 145 -8.79 -20.06 25.78
N ASN A 146 -8.76 -20.65 26.99
CA ASN A 146 -9.71 -20.45 28.09
C ASN A 146 -11.15 -20.83 27.70
N ASP A 147 -11.36 -22.10 27.28
CA ASP A 147 -12.68 -22.65 27.02
C ASP A 147 -13.48 -22.83 28.33
N ASN A 148 -14.80 -22.82 28.21
CA ASN A 148 -15.78 -22.96 29.28
C ASN A 148 -15.80 -21.80 30.30
N GLY A 149 -15.22 -20.65 29.93
CA GLY A 149 -15.26 -19.41 30.68
C GLY A 149 -15.94 -18.28 29.91
N LEU A 150 -15.98 -17.09 30.54
CA LEU A 150 -16.52 -15.89 29.86
C LEU A 150 -15.72 -15.54 28.59
N ALA A 151 -16.40 -15.30 27.49
CA ALA A 151 -15.78 -14.99 26.19
C ALA A 151 -14.91 -13.73 26.23
N VAL A 152 -15.30 -12.71 27.02
CA VAL A 152 -14.52 -11.49 27.23
C VAL A 152 -13.21 -11.73 28.01
N ALA A 153 -13.11 -12.83 28.75
CA ALA A 153 -11.90 -13.26 29.44
C ALA A 153 -11.09 -14.31 28.66
N ALA A 154 -11.56 -14.75 27.51
CA ALA A 154 -10.87 -15.70 26.66
C ALA A 154 -9.82 -15.03 25.78
N HIS A 155 -8.81 -15.78 25.38
CA HIS A 155 -7.83 -15.33 24.40
C HIS A 155 -8.24 -15.76 22.99
N LEU A 156 -8.10 -14.84 22.04
CA LEU A 156 -8.22 -15.08 20.60
C LEU A 156 -6.89 -14.71 19.91
N HIS A 157 -6.64 -15.29 18.74
CA HIS A 157 -5.41 -14.98 18.00
C HIS A 157 -5.71 -14.70 16.52
N PHE A 158 -5.73 -13.42 16.15
CA PHE A 158 -6.11 -12.93 14.83
C PHE A 158 -7.45 -13.50 14.34
N PRO A 159 -8.57 -13.28 15.06
CA PRO A 159 -9.87 -13.73 14.57
C PRO A 159 -10.12 -13.14 13.19
N SER A 160 -10.54 -13.99 12.25
CA SER A 160 -10.71 -13.58 10.84
C SER A 160 -12.15 -13.35 10.45
N ASP A 161 -13.09 -14.02 11.13
CA ASP A 161 -14.50 -13.93 10.80
C ASP A 161 -15.39 -14.22 12.02
N VAL A 162 -16.64 -13.79 11.92
CA VAL A 162 -17.69 -14.02 12.92
C VAL A 162 -19.02 -14.22 12.22
N ASP A 163 -19.80 -15.20 12.68
CA ASP A 163 -21.17 -15.47 12.24
C ASP A 163 -22.08 -15.71 13.45
N VAL A 164 -23.40 -15.69 13.26
CA VAL A 164 -24.40 -15.78 14.32
C VAL A 164 -25.53 -16.72 13.92
N ASP A 165 -25.97 -17.60 14.84
CA ASP A 165 -27.14 -18.44 14.61
C ASP A 165 -28.44 -17.76 15.06
N THR A 166 -29.57 -18.40 14.75
CA THR A 166 -30.92 -17.89 15.11
C THR A 166 -31.15 -17.71 16.60
N ASP A 167 -30.41 -18.46 17.42
CA ASP A 167 -30.46 -18.41 18.90
C ASP A 167 -29.58 -17.28 19.47
N GLY A 168 -28.77 -16.62 18.61
CA GLY A 168 -27.87 -15.53 18.97
C GLY A 168 -26.50 -16.01 19.47
N ASN A 169 -26.14 -17.28 19.27
CA ASN A 169 -24.80 -17.74 19.55
C ASN A 169 -23.84 -17.22 18.47
N LEU A 170 -22.67 -16.72 18.89
CA LEU A 170 -21.65 -16.26 17.99
C LEU A 170 -20.66 -17.40 17.67
N TYR A 171 -20.26 -17.47 16.42
CA TYR A 171 -19.23 -18.38 15.94
C TYR A 171 -18.05 -17.56 15.44
N ILE A 172 -16.83 -17.95 15.83
CA ILE A 172 -15.63 -17.15 15.61
C ILE A 172 -14.57 -18.03 14.94
N SER A 173 -14.08 -17.61 13.82
CA SER A 173 -12.89 -18.19 13.21
C SER A 173 -11.63 -17.67 13.92
N ASP A 174 -11.16 -18.41 14.93
CA ASP A 174 -9.95 -18.12 15.71
C ASP A 174 -8.71 -18.60 14.94
N ARG A 175 -8.42 -17.87 13.85
CA ARG A 175 -7.58 -18.25 12.72
C ARG A 175 -6.22 -18.78 13.12
N SER A 176 -5.45 -18.02 13.90
CA SER A 176 -4.07 -18.39 14.24
C SER A 176 -4.00 -19.43 15.38
N ASN A 177 -5.12 -19.70 16.03
CA ASN A 177 -5.29 -20.82 16.93
C ASN A 177 -5.80 -22.09 16.22
N ASN A 178 -6.04 -22.04 14.89
CA ASN A 178 -6.57 -23.16 14.10
C ASN A 178 -7.84 -23.78 14.69
N ARG A 179 -8.77 -22.93 15.16
CA ARG A 179 -10.01 -23.34 15.84
C ARG A 179 -11.21 -22.53 15.37
N ILE A 180 -12.38 -23.14 15.52
CA ILE A 180 -13.65 -22.42 15.51
C ILE A 180 -14.19 -22.41 16.93
N ARG A 181 -14.53 -21.21 17.40
CA ARG A 181 -15.04 -21.00 18.76
C ARG A 181 -16.51 -20.61 18.68
N LYS A 182 -17.29 -21.04 19.69
CA LYS A 182 -18.70 -20.67 19.87
C LYS A 182 -18.84 -19.89 21.16
N VAL A 183 -19.56 -18.78 21.16
CA VAL A 183 -20.01 -18.04 22.35
C VAL A 183 -21.52 -18.20 22.44
N ASN A 184 -22.02 -18.79 23.54
CA ASN A 184 -23.45 -18.97 23.73
C ASN A 184 -24.12 -17.70 24.30
N SER A 185 -25.47 -17.74 24.49
CA SER A 185 -26.26 -16.63 25.03
C SER A 185 -25.83 -16.19 26.42
N ASP A 186 -25.19 -17.07 27.21
CA ASP A 186 -24.68 -16.74 28.54
C ASP A 186 -23.29 -16.12 28.50
N GLY A 187 -22.73 -15.89 27.29
CA GLY A 187 -21.41 -15.34 27.08
C GLY A 187 -20.28 -16.34 27.35
N ILE A 188 -20.56 -17.64 27.40
CA ILE A 188 -19.54 -18.68 27.60
C ILE A 188 -18.98 -19.13 26.27
N ILE A 189 -17.64 -19.16 26.15
CA ILE A 189 -16.93 -19.57 24.94
C ILE A 189 -16.47 -21.02 25.01
N THR A 190 -16.63 -21.74 23.91
CA THR A 190 -16.17 -23.13 23.74
C THR A 190 -15.54 -23.35 22.36
N THR A 191 -14.64 -24.31 22.22
CA THR A 191 -14.15 -24.78 20.93
C THR A 191 -15.11 -25.82 20.36
N ILE A 192 -15.58 -25.59 19.10
CA ILE A 192 -16.47 -26.53 18.40
C ILE A 192 -15.78 -27.27 17.25
N ALA A 193 -14.65 -26.76 16.75
CA ALA A 193 -13.84 -27.45 15.75
C ALA A 193 -12.37 -27.06 15.87
N GLY A 194 -11.51 -28.02 15.55
CA GLY A 194 -10.07 -27.83 15.53
C GLY A 194 -9.37 -28.11 16.85
N VAL A 195 -8.31 -28.91 16.84
CA VAL A 195 -7.49 -29.23 18.02
C VAL A 195 -6.43 -28.15 18.31
N GLY A 196 -6.21 -27.21 17.37
CA GLY A 196 -5.25 -26.10 17.50
C GLY A 196 -3.93 -26.34 16.77
N GLU A 197 -3.58 -27.55 16.45
CA GLU A 197 -2.43 -27.86 15.59
C GLU A 197 -2.82 -27.62 14.12
N PRO A 198 -1.96 -26.95 13.33
CA PRO A 198 -2.25 -26.70 11.92
C PRO A 198 -2.10 -27.99 11.10
N GLY A 199 -3.11 -28.37 10.35
CA GLY A 199 -3.08 -29.58 9.51
C GLY A 199 -4.42 -29.88 8.88
N TYR A 200 -4.48 -31.04 8.19
CA TYR A 200 -5.68 -31.58 7.59
C TYR A 200 -5.95 -32.99 8.12
N GLY A 201 -7.19 -33.22 8.59
CA GLY A 201 -7.62 -34.53 9.06
C GLY A 201 -8.97 -34.46 9.79
N GLY A 202 -9.43 -35.64 10.21
CA GLY A 202 -10.64 -35.78 11.05
C GLY A 202 -11.95 -35.84 10.27
N ASP A 203 -11.96 -35.94 8.94
CA ASP A 203 -13.20 -36.11 8.17
C ASP A 203 -13.97 -37.36 8.63
N PHE A 204 -15.29 -37.23 8.64
CA PHE A 204 -16.26 -38.19 9.12
C PHE A 204 -16.20 -38.46 10.63
N GLY A 205 -15.42 -37.66 11.37
CA GLY A 205 -15.31 -37.69 12.84
C GLY A 205 -15.80 -36.40 13.50
N PRO A 206 -15.71 -36.36 14.86
CA PRO A 206 -16.08 -35.17 15.62
C PRO A 206 -15.23 -33.95 15.22
N ALA A 207 -15.88 -32.80 14.98
CA ALA A 207 -15.20 -31.59 14.51
C ALA A 207 -14.18 -31.04 15.51
N ASP A 208 -14.41 -31.18 16.82
CA ASP A 208 -13.51 -30.78 17.89
C ASP A 208 -12.20 -31.59 17.94
N LYS A 209 -12.14 -32.73 17.22
CA LYS A 209 -10.96 -33.58 17.07
C LYS A 209 -10.29 -33.41 15.69
N ALA A 210 -10.85 -32.61 14.81
CA ALA A 210 -10.31 -32.39 13.47
C ALA A 210 -9.08 -31.46 13.48
N LEU A 211 -8.25 -31.58 12.45
CA LEU A 211 -7.18 -30.62 12.14
C LEU A 211 -7.71 -29.59 11.16
N LEU A 212 -7.52 -28.33 11.49
CA LEU A 212 -7.75 -27.16 10.63
C LEU A 212 -6.42 -26.40 10.43
N LYS A 213 -6.33 -25.62 9.35
CA LYS A 213 -5.15 -24.81 9.08
C LYS A 213 -5.54 -23.42 8.61
N TYR A 214 -5.36 -22.44 9.50
CA TYR A 214 -5.73 -21.05 9.24
C TYR A 214 -7.18 -20.91 8.72
N PRO A 215 -8.20 -21.43 9.42
CA PRO A 215 -9.60 -21.27 9.03
C PRO A 215 -9.90 -19.78 8.89
N PHE A 216 -10.66 -19.40 7.85
CA PHE A 216 -10.85 -18.00 7.53
C PHE A 216 -12.34 -17.62 7.55
N GLY A 217 -13.05 -17.63 6.44
CA GLY A 217 -14.48 -17.35 6.38
C GLY A 217 -15.33 -18.50 6.90
N ILE A 218 -16.43 -18.18 7.50
CA ILE A 218 -17.38 -19.14 8.10
C ILE A 218 -18.81 -18.76 7.77
N SER A 219 -19.70 -19.74 7.64
CA SER A 219 -21.11 -19.50 7.39
C SER A 219 -21.98 -20.61 7.97
N LEU A 220 -23.19 -20.24 8.42
CA LEU A 220 -24.23 -21.18 8.83
C LEU A 220 -25.35 -21.27 7.78
N ASP A 221 -25.91 -22.46 7.58
CA ASP A 221 -27.16 -22.60 6.86
C ASP A 221 -28.39 -22.62 7.79
N ASN A 222 -29.57 -22.45 7.20
CA ASN A 222 -30.85 -22.46 7.93
C ASN A 222 -31.18 -23.80 8.61
N LYS A 223 -30.37 -24.85 8.36
CA LYS A 223 -30.48 -26.17 8.97
C LYS A 223 -29.51 -26.38 10.10
N GLY A 224 -28.69 -25.35 10.45
CA GLY A 224 -27.68 -25.46 11.50
C GLY A 224 -26.42 -26.23 11.10
N ASN A 225 -26.16 -26.43 9.80
CA ASN A 225 -24.84 -26.87 9.36
C ASN A 225 -23.90 -25.68 9.29
N PHE A 226 -22.64 -25.92 9.58
CA PHE A 226 -21.59 -24.94 9.64
C PHE A 226 -20.55 -25.18 8.53
N TYR A 227 -20.18 -24.13 7.80
CA TYR A 227 -19.24 -24.20 6.69
C TYR A 227 -17.99 -23.39 7.04
N ILE A 228 -16.81 -23.90 6.65
CA ILE A 228 -15.50 -23.32 6.98
C ILE A 228 -14.63 -23.26 5.73
N ALA A 229 -14.15 -22.10 5.37
CA ALA A 229 -13.04 -21.97 4.44
C ALA A 229 -11.74 -22.35 5.18
N ASP A 230 -11.34 -23.61 5.09
CA ASP A 230 -10.10 -24.16 5.67
C ASP A 230 -8.92 -23.80 4.77
N ARG A 231 -8.60 -22.52 4.78
CA ARG A 231 -7.77 -21.78 3.83
C ARG A 231 -6.39 -22.41 3.62
N GLY A 232 -5.70 -22.72 4.72
CA GLY A 232 -4.36 -23.28 4.66
C GLY A 232 -4.30 -24.73 4.15
N ASN A 233 -5.47 -25.39 4.09
CA ASN A 233 -5.62 -26.74 3.54
C ASN A 233 -6.22 -26.74 2.11
N ASN A 234 -6.49 -25.57 1.51
CA ASN A 234 -7.14 -25.43 0.21
C ASN A 234 -8.46 -26.22 0.11
N ARG A 235 -9.29 -26.16 1.16
CA ARG A 235 -10.54 -26.92 1.27
C ARG A 235 -11.66 -26.08 1.85
N VAL A 236 -12.90 -26.52 1.59
CA VAL A 236 -14.08 -26.11 2.33
C VAL A 236 -14.59 -27.29 3.14
N ARG A 237 -14.73 -27.08 4.44
CA ARG A 237 -15.22 -28.13 5.38
C ARG A 237 -16.64 -27.77 5.80
N LYS A 238 -17.43 -28.82 6.11
CA LYS A 238 -18.78 -28.71 6.64
C LYS A 238 -18.89 -29.50 7.92
N ILE A 239 -19.52 -28.90 8.94
CA ILE A 239 -19.92 -29.59 10.18
C ILE A 239 -21.43 -29.73 10.17
N ASP A 240 -21.92 -30.95 10.34
CA ASP A 240 -23.36 -31.24 10.42
C ASP A 240 -23.90 -30.98 11.84
N GLN A 241 -25.23 -31.06 12.01
CA GLN A 241 -25.91 -30.86 13.29
C GLN A 241 -25.46 -31.86 14.39
N ARG A 242 -24.85 -32.99 14.05
CA ARG A 242 -24.29 -33.97 14.98
C ARG A 242 -22.85 -33.65 15.36
N GLY A 243 -22.30 -32.55 14.86
CA GLY A 243 -20.91 -32.15 15.08
C GLY A 243 -19.89 -32.93 14.25
N ILE A 244 -20.31 -33.63 13.19
CA ILE A 244 -19.41 -34.36 12.31
C ILE A 244 -18.90 -33.47 11.21
N ILE A 245 -17.57 -33.41 11.04
CA ILE A 245 -16.91 -32.61 10.02
C ILE A 245 -16.64 -33.45 8.76
N THR A 246 -16.82 -32.84 7.58
CA THR A 246 -16.52 -33.43 6.27
C THR A 246 -15.96 -32.40 5.31
N THR A 247 -15.12 -32.82 4.35
CA THR A 247 -14.68 -31.98 3.23
C THR A 247 -15.75 -31.99 2.14
N ILE A 248 -16.28 -30.81 1.80
CA ILE A 248 -17.27 -30.66 0.73
C ILE A 248 -16.68 -30.12 -0.58
N ALA A 249 -15.54 -29.42 -0.52
CA ALA A 249 -14.81 -28.96 -1.71
C ALA A 249 -13.31 -28.91 -1.46
N GLY A 250 -12.55 -29.07 -2.52
CA GLY A 250 -11.10 -29.03 -2.51
C GLY A 250 -10.44 -30.38 -2.24
N ASP A 251 -9.48 -30.76 -3.09
CA ASP A 251 -8.63 -31.95 -2.93
C ASP A 251 -7.36 -31.68 -2.12
N GLY A 252 -7.11 -30.38 -1.78
CA GLY A 252 -5.94 -29.88 -1.08
C GLY A 252 -4.84 -29.36 -2.00
N THR A 253 -4.95 -29.59 -3.29
CA THR A 253 -4.01 -29.04 -4.28
C THR A 253 -4.20 -27.53 -4.43
N HIS A 254 -3.12 -26.78 -4.37
CA HIS A 254 -3.13 -25.31 -4.55
C HIS A 254 -3.14 -24.98 -6.05
N SER A 255 -4.27 -25.11 -6.69
CA SER A 255 -4.44 -24.85 -8.14
C SER A 255 -5.92 -24.61 -8.48
N PHE A 256 -6.22 -24.40 -9.76
CA PHE A 256 -7.57 -24.33 -10.30
C PHE A 256 -7.91 -25.63 -11.07
N GLY A 257 -9.07 -26.21 -10.78
CA GLY A 257 -9.56 -27.37 -11.53
C GLY A 257 -10.89 -27.90 -11.02
N GLY A 258 -11.42 -28.89 -11.74
CA GLY A 258 -12.57 -29.70 -11.32
C GLY A 258 -13.94 -29.11 -11.61
N ASP A 259 -14.08 -28.04 -12.43
CA ASP A 259 -15.40 -27.55 -12.85
C ASP A 259 -16.22 -28.64 -13.54
N TYR A 260 -17.51 -28.65 -13.29
CA TYR A 260 -18.51 -29.61 -13.73
C TYR A 260 -18.32 -31.05 -13.16
N GLY A 261 -17.45 -31.18 -12.14
CA GLY A 261 -17.21 -32.42 -11.41
C GLY A 261 -17.61 -32.35 -9.94
N PRO A 262 -17.36 -33.43 -9.16
CA PRO A 262 -17.58 -33.43 -7.72
C PRO A 262 -16.72 -32.42 -7.01
N ALA A 263 -17.32 -31.55 -6.19
CA ALA A 263 -16.63 -30.45 -5.57
C ALA A 263 -15.47 -30.89 -4.64
N ASN A 264 -15.61 -32.02 -3.95
CA ASN A 264 -14.55 -32.56 -3.07
C ASN A 264 -13.34 -33.13 -3.83
N GLN A 265 -13.42 -33.24 -5.16
CA GLN A 265 -12.34 -33.65 -6.07
C GLN A 265 -11.79 -32.44 -6.87
N SER A 266 -12.33 -31.25 -6.67
CA SER A 266 -11.87 -30.03 -7.31
C SER A 266 -10.61 -29.48 -6.61
N SER A 267 -9.82 -28.67 -7.31
CA SER A 267 -8.71 -27.93 -6.71
C SER A 267 -9.14 -26.50 -6.39
N LEU A 268 -8.76 -26.01 -5.21
CA LEU A 268 -8.95 -24.65 -4.73
C LEU A 268 -7.61 -24.03 -4.33
N ALA A 269 -7.51 -22.69 -4.38
CA ALA A 269 -6.29 -22.00 -4.00
C ALA A 269 -6.55 -20.90 -2.96
N PHE A 270 -6.22 -21.19 -1.69
CA PHE A 270 -6.46 -20.30 -0.54
C PHE A 270 -7.90 -19.75 -0.51
N PRO A 271 -8.94 -20.60 -0.40
CA PRO A 271 -10.31 -20.10 -0.24
C PRO A 271 -10.37 -19.21 1.01
N THR A 272 -10.88 -17.99 0.83
CA THR A 272 -10.96 -17.02 1.93
C THR A 272 -12.33 -16.90 2.52
N ASP A 273 -13.36 -17.25 1.77
CA ASP A 273 -14.72 -17.14 2.28
C ASP A 273 -15.62 -18.21 1.68
N VAL A 274 -16.68 -18.54 2.42
CA VAL A 274 -17.72 -19.47 2.02
C VAL A 274 -19.05 -19.00 2.56
N ILE A 275 -20.06 -18.92 1.72
CA ILE A 275 -21.44 -18.64 2.14
C ILE A 275 -22.42 -19.64 1.52
N VAL A 276 -23.58 -19.78 2.14
CA VAL A 276 -24.62 -20.71 1.67
C VAL A 276 -25.97 -19.96 1.59
N ASP A 277 -26.68 -20.14 0.47
CA ASP A 277 -27.99 -19.54 0.30
C ASP A 277 -29.12 -20.40 0.92
N SER A 278 -30.33 -19.83 0.94
CA SER A 278 -31.54 -20.49 1.47
C SER A 278 -31.88 -21.78 0.72
N LEU A 279 -31.40 -21.93 -0.52
CA LEU A 279 -31.58 -23.10 -1.35
C LEU A 279 -30.52 -24.19 -1.08
N GLY A 280 -29.46 -23.90 -0.29
CA GLY A 280 -28.36 -24.81 -0.02
C GLY A 280 -27.27 -24.82 -1.10
N ILE A 281 -27.24 -23.82 -1.94
CA ILE A 281 -26.13 -23.58 -2.88
C ILE A 281 -24.98 -22.93 -2.11
N VAL A 282 -23.75 -23.43 -2.30
CA VAL A 282 -22.56 -22.92 -1.63
C VAL A 282 -21.73 -22.07 -2.59
N TYR A 283 -21.34 -20.89 -2.16
CA TYR A 283 -20.45 -19.98 -2.92
C TYR A 283 -19.12 -19.86 -2.18
N ILE A 284 -18.00 -19.87 -2.92
CA ILE A 284 -16.63 -19.90 -2.38
C ILE A 284 -15.81 -18.81 -3.06
N ALA A 285 -15.19 -17.94 -2.26
CA ALA A 285 -14.16 -17.03 -2.75
C ALA A 285 -12.84 -17.79 -2.91
N ASP A 286 -12.60 -18.32 -4.11
CA ASP A 286 -11.40 -19.08 -4.50
C ASP A 286 -10.27 -18.09 -4.87
N ARG A 287 -9.71 -17.47 -3.83
CA ARG A 287 -8.96 -16.21 -3.88
C ARG A 287 -7.80 -16.24 -4.88
N ASN A 288 -6.87 -17.18 -4.73
CA ASN A 288 -5.65 -17.19 -5.57
C ASN A 288 -5.91 -17.71 -6.97
N ASN A 289 -7.10 -18.29 -7.22
CA ASN A 289 -7.58 -18.63 -8.56
C ASN A 289 -8.33 -17.46 -9.22
N ASN A 290 -8.49 -16.32 -8.55
CA ASN A 290 -9.23 -15.14 -9.03
C ASN A 290 -10.68 -15.49 -9.45
N ARG A 291 -11.35 -16.35 -8.69
CA ARG A 291 -12.69 -16.85 -9.02
C ARG A 291 -13.62 -16.89 -7.81
N VAL A 292 -14.91 -16.79 -8.11
CA VAL A 292 -15.97 -17.25 -7.21
C VAL A 292 -16.50 -18.57 -7.77
N ARG A 293 -16.46 -19.61 -6.94
CA ARG A 293 -16.95 -20.94 -7.29
C ARG A 293 -18.33 -21.18 -6.65
N LYS A 294 -19.13 -22.01 -7.31
CA LYS A 294 -20.49 -22.36 -6.88
C LYS A 294 -20.62 -23.88 -6.81
N ILE A 295 -21.18 -24.41 -5.72
CA ILE A 295 -21.51 -25.83 -5.57
C ILE A 295 -23.03 -25.95 -5.54
N ASP A 296 -23.58 -26.75 -6.43
CA ASP A 296 -25.01 -27.05 -6.48
C ASP A 296 -25.43 -28.08 -5.43
N ARG A 297 -26.74 -28.38 -5.37
CA ARG A 297 -27.30 -29.34 -4.42
C ARG A 297 -26.86 -30.80 -4.68
N LEU A 298 -26.34 -31.09 -5.87
CA LEU A 298 -25.83 -32.42 -6.24
C LEU A 298 -24.34 -32.55 -5.89
N GLY A 299 -23.72 -31.45 -5.34
CA GLY A 299 -22.31 -31.42 -5.01
C GLY A 299 -21.38 -31.16 -6.21
N VAL A 300 -21.93 -30.68 -7.33
CA VAL A 300 -21.15 -30.32 -8.52
C VAL A 300 -20.67 -28.89 -8.40
N ILE A 301 -19.36 -28.69 -8.60
CA ILE A 301 -18.73 -27.34 -8.55
C ILE A 301 -18.63 -26.75 -9.96
N THR A 302 -18.84 -25.43 -10.04
CA THR A 302 -18.66 -24.64 -11.27
C THR A 302 -18.08 -23.27 -10.93
N THR A 303 -17.42 -22.63 -11.89
CA THR A 303 -17.06 -21.22 -11.78
C THR A 303 -18.30 -20.35 -12.04
N LEU A 304 -18.66 -19.53 -11.06
CA LEU A 304 -19.74 -18.54 -11.21
C LEU A 304 -19.19 -17.25 -11.83
N MET A 305 -18.01 -16.79 -11.40
CA MET A 305 -17.43 -15.51 -11.78
C MET A 305 -15.90 -15.57 -11.71
N GLY A 306 -15.23 -14.83 -12.57
CA GLY A 306 -13.78 -14.69 -12.57
C GLY A 306 -13.10 -15.51 -13.67
N LEU A 307 -12.10 -14.90 -14.29
CA LEU A 307 -11.23 -15.48 -15.31
C LEU A 307 -9.79 -15.62 -14.77
N SER A 308 -8.89 -16.19 -15.58
CA SER A 308 -7.46 -16.22 -15.25
C SER A 308 -6.77 -14.85 -15.37
N GLN A 309 -7.36 -13.94 -16.13
CA GLN A 309 -6.90 -12.57 -16.30
C GLN A 309 -7.24 -11.75 -15.06
N THR A 310 -6.36 -10.80 -14.71
CA THR A 310 -6.45 -10.00 -13.49
C THR A 310 -6.66 -8.49 -13.74
N GLU A 311 -6.80 -8.07 -14.99
CA GLU A 311 -7.12 -6.70 -15.33
C GLU A 311 -8.63 -6.47 -15.25
N PHE A 312 -9.05 -5.32 -14.71
CA PHE A 312 -10.46 -4.98 -14.63
C PHE A 312 -11.05 -4.74 -16.02
N ASN A 313 -12.06 -5.52 -16.42
CA ASN A 313 -12.67 -5.47 -17.74
C ASN A 313 -14.00 -4.73 -17.81
N GLY A 314 -14.43 -4.06 -16.73
CA GLY A 314 -15.62 -3.21 -16.74
C GLY A 314 -16.79 -3.75 -15.93
N ASP A 315 -17.93 -3.03 -16.07
CA ASP A 315 -19.23 -3.36 -15.50
C ASP A 315 -20.23 -3.72 -16.61
N ASN A 316 -21.32 -4.35 -16.22
CA ASN A 316 -22.40 -4.86 -17.11
C ASN A 316 -22.02 -6.07 -17.96
N GLU A 317 -20.90 -6.72 -17.65
CA GLU A 317 -20.55 -8.00 -18.22
C GLU A 317 -21.35 -9.13 -17.55
N ILE A 318 -21.47 -10.26 -18.23
CA ILE A 318 -21.96 -11.47 -17.57
C ILE A 318 -20.89 -12.06 -16.65
N SER A 319 -21.30 -12.71 -15.58
CA SER A 319 -20.38 -13.20 -14.55
C SER A 319 -19.28 -14.11 -15.08
N ALA A 320 -19.58 -14.93 -16.11
CA ALA A 320 -18.62 -15.83 -16.75
C ALA A 320 -17.51 -15.11 -17.54
N GLU A 321 -17.73 -13.84 -17.95
CA GLU A 321 -16.77 -13.03 -18.71
C GLU A 321 -16.11 -11.95 -17.83
N THR A 322 -16.57 -11.79 -16.61
CA THR A 322 -16.03 -10.79 -15.67
C THR A 322 -14.70 -11.27 -15.08
N THR A 323 -13.71 -10.36 -15.04
CA THR A 323 -12.44 -10.59 -14.35
C THR A 323 -12.57 -10.26 -12.87
N LEU A 324 -11.85 -11.00 -12.03
CA LEU A 324 -11.65 -10.72 -10.60
C LEU A 324 -10.17 -10.74 -10.28
N HIS A 325 -9.78 -9.98 -9.24
CA HIS A 325 -8.41 -10.01 -8.74
C HIS A 325 -8.40 -10.19 -7.22
N LEU A 326 -8.07 -11.41 -6.79
CA LEU A 326 -8.05 -11.87 -5.40
C LEU A 326 -9.40 -11.62 -4.68
N PRO A 327 -10.52 -12.21 -5.14
CA PRO A 327 -11.80 -12.10 -4.44
C PRO A 327 -11.65 -12.58 -3.00
N PHE A 328 -12.22 -11.84 -2.05
CA PHE A 328 -11.83 -12.02 -0.65
C PHE A 328 -12.99 -12.36 0.28
N ALA A 329 -14.10 -11.65 0.22
CA ALA A 329 -15.28 -11.87 1.04
C ALA A 329 -16.55 -11.87 0.20
N LEU A 330 -17.56 -12.58 0.67
CA LEU A 330 -18.85 -12.78 0.02
C LEU A 330 -19.98 -12.41 0.99
N ALA A 331 -21.10 -11.91 0.48
CA ALA A 331 -22.34 -11.76 1.23
C ALA A 331 -23.54 -11.89 0.30
N LEU A 332 -24.66 -12.40 0.80
CA LEU A 332 -25.94 -12.38 0.09
C LEU A 332 -26.69 -11.08 0.40
N ASN A 333 -27.25 -10.45 -0.61
CA ASN A 333 -28.11 -9.29 -0.50
C ASN A 333 -29.50 -9.65 -1.02
N GLY A 334 -30.32 -10.21 -0.14
CA GLY A 334 -31.54 -10.90 -0.53
C GLY A 334 -31.27 -12.30 -1.09
N GLU A 335 -32.24 -12.83 -1.86
CA GLU A 335 -32.15 -14.22 -2.35
C GLU A 335 -31.47 -14.35 -3.72
N ASP A 336 -31.33 -13.29 -4.49
CA ASP A 336 -30.88 -13.30 -5.88
C ASP A 336 -29.61 -12.49 -6.17
N ARG A 337 -28.96 -11.92 -5.14
CA ARG A 337 -27.78 -11.08 -5.32
C ARG A 337 -26.63 -11.56 -4.45
N LEU A 338 -25.49 -11.74 -5.08
CA LEU A 338 -24.24 -12.08 -4.42
C LEU A 338 -23.29 -10.89 -4.50
N LEU A 339 -22.87 -10.39 -3.33
CA LEU A 339 -21.82 -9.38 -3.21
C LEU A 339 -20.46 -10.06 -3.15
N VAL A 340 -19.50 -9.52 -3.89
CA VAL A 340 -18.13 -10.02 -3.98
C VAL A 340 -17.17 -8.87 -3.70
N VAL A 341 -16.33 -9.01 -2.69
CA VAL A 341 -15.20 -8.11 -2.49
C VAL A 341 -14.12 -8.45 -3.50
N ASP A 342 -14.01 -7.69 -4.56
CA ASP A 342 -12.98 -7.78 -5.61
C ASP A 342 -11.76 -6.95 -5.15
N ARG A 343 -10.96 -7.57 -4.27
CA ARG A 343 -10.07 -6.88 -3.37
C ARG A 343 -9.00 -6.05 -4.06
N ASN A 344 -8.33 -6.60 -5.07
CA ASN A 344 -7.24 -5.92 -5.75
C ASN A 344 -7.71 -5.08 -6.94
N HIS A 345 -8.98 -5.17 -7.34
CA HIS A 345 -9.62 -4.16 -8.16
C HIS A 345 -10.20 -3.01 -7.32
N PHE A 346 -10.07 -3.05 -5.98
CA PHE A 346 -10.55 -2.03 -5.05
C PHE A 346 -12.03 -1.70 -5.23
N ARG A 347 -12.85 -2.77 -5.38
CA ARG A 347 -14.28 -2.71 -5.64
C ARG A 347 -15.06 -3.73 -4.83
N VAL A 348 -16.32 -3.41 -4.60
CA VAL A 348 -17.35 -4.38 -4.23
C VAL A 348 -18.26 -4.54 -5.44
N ARG A 349 -18.35 -5.78 -5.93
CA ARG A 349 -19.16 -6.16 -7.08
C ARG A 349 -20.45 -6.85 -6.62
N GLU A 350 -21.53 -6.65 -7.34
CA GLU A 350 -22.80 -7.37 -7.14
C GLU A 350 -23.07 -8.23 -8.37
N VAL A 351 -23.38 -9.51 -8.17
CA VAL A 351 -23.83 -10.44 -9.19
C VAL A 351 -25.31 -10.71 -8.97
N ARG A 352 -26.14 -10.49 -9.99
CA ARG A 352 -27.54 -10.92 -9.99
C ARG A 352 -27.58 -12.41 -10.40
N LEU A 353 -27.91 -13.28 -9.47
CA LEU A 353 -27.79 -14.76 -9.67
C LEU A 353 -28.70 -15.33 -10.75
N GLN A 354 -29.82 -14.64 -11.09
CA GLN A 354 -30.74 -15.05 -12.15
C GLN A 354 -30.27 -14.65 -13.55
N SER A 355 -29.79 -13.38 -13.69
CA SER A 355 -29.36 -12.83 -14.99
C SER A 355 -27.86 -12.97 -15.24
N ASN A 356 -27.08 -13.33 -14.22
CA ASN A 356 -25.63 -13.37 -14.21
C ASN A 356 -24.95 -12.01 -14.54
N GLN A 357 -25.67 -10.90 -14.47
CA GLN A 357 -25.10 -9.58 -14.67
C GLN A 357 -24.30 -9.12 -13.47
N VAL A 358 -23.18 -8.43 -13.71
CA VAL A 358 -22.25 -7.93 -12.69
C VAL A 358 -22.15 -6.42 -12.78
N GLU A 359 -22.23 -5.76 -11.62
CA GLU A 359 -22.04 -4.31 -11.50
C GLU A 359 -21.18 -3.96 -10.27
N THR A 360 -20.52 -2.80 -10.31
CA THR A 360 -19.80 -2.24 -9.15
C THR A 360 -20.78 -1.45 -8.29
N VAL A 361 -20.93 -1.84 -7.02
CA VAL A 361 -21.77 -1.14 -6.04
C VAL A 361 -20.98 -0.19 -5.16
N ALA A 362 -19.69 -0.47 -4.94
CA ALA A 362 -18.78 0.43 -4.24
C ALA A 362 -17.34 0.27 -4.75
N GLY A 363 -16.56 1.36 -4.64
CA GLY A 363 -15.16 1.38 -5.04
C GLY A 363 -14.95 1.95 -6.44
N ASN A 364 -14.04 2.91 -6.54
CA ASN A 364 -13.67 3.56 -7.80
C ASN A 364 -12.46 2.90 -8.50
N GLY A 365 -11.92 1.83 -7.93
CA GLY A 365 -10.75 1.12 -8.46
C GLY A 365 -9.42 1.84 -8.24
N THR A 366 -9.38 2.88 -7.42
CA THR A 366 -8.13 3.56 -7.09
C THR A 366 -7.57 3.05 -5.77
N PHE A 367 -6.26 2.90 -5.70
CA PHE A 367 -5.56 2.63 -4.44
C PHE A 367 -5.75 3.82 -3.47
N LEU A 368 -5.62 3.57 -2.19
CA LEU A 368 -5.85 4.59 -1.17
C LEU A 368 -4.91 5.78 -1.36
N PHE A 369 -5.47 6.88 -1.85
CA PHE A 369 -4.80 8.16 -1.99
C PHE A 369 -5.30 9.13 -0.91
N ARG A 370 -4.40 9.70 -0.10
CA ARG A 370 -4.72 10.64 0.98
C ARG A 370 -3.66 11.71 1.15
N GLY A 371 -4.05 12.77 1.79
CA GLY A 371 -3.17 13.73 2.42
C GLY A 371 -3.14 15.10 1.78
N ASP A 372 -3.72 15.31 0.58
CA ASP A 372 -3.76 16.64 -0.01
C ASP A 372 -4.47 17.64 0.91
N GLY A 373 -3.85 18.81 1.09
CA GLY A 373 -4.30 19.85 2.00
C GLY A 373 -3.97 19.61 3.47
N GLY A 374 -3.30 18.49 3.80
CA GLY A 374 -2.89 18.15 5.16
C GLY A 374 -1.36 18.07 5.32
N PRO A 375 -0.87 17.76 6.56
CA PRO A 375 0.55 17.54 6.79
C PRO A 375 1.10 16.38 5.94
N GLY A 376 2.26 16.58 5.29
CA GLY A 376 2.90 15.58 4.44
C GLY A 376 3.17 14.25 5.15
N GLY A 377 3.59 14.28 6.42
CA GLY A 377 3.82 13.09 7.24
C GLY A 377 2.56 12.24 7.49
N GLY A 378 1.37 12.82 7.31
CA GLY A 378 0.08 12.10 7.37
C GLY A 378 -0.42 11.57 6.03
N ALA A 379 0.27 11.85 4.94
CA ALA A 379 -0.13 11.43 3.61
C ALA A 379 0.17 9.95 3.36
N THR A 380 -0.67 9.29 2.56
CA THR A 380 -0.30 7.98 2.00
C THR A 380 0.49 8.18 0.71
N LEU A 381 1.59 7.46 0.60
CA LEU A 381 2.42 7.39 -0.60
C LEU A 381 2.52 5.94 -1.06
N ASP A 382 2.70 5.74 -2.37
CA ASP A 382 2.90 4.39 -2.91
C ASP A 382 4.05 4.37 -3.91
N ALA A 383 5.15 3.73 -3.50
CA ALA A 383 6.42 3.67 -4.22
C ALA A 383 6.91 5.07 -4.67
N PRO A 384 7.12 6.04 -3.75
CA PRO A 384 7.67 7.34 -4.13
C PRO A 384 9.03 7.15 -4.80
N SER A 385 9.25 7.81 -5.93
CA SER A 385 10.42 7.55 -6.77
C SER A 385 11.23 8.82 -7.08
N GLY A 386 10.99 9.51 -8.19
CA GLY A 386 11.70 10.73 -8.54
C GLY A 386 11.45 11.85 -7.54
N ILE A 387 12.45 12.69 -7.30
CA ILE A 387 12.36 13.83 -6.37
C ILE A 387 13.11 15.03 -6.94
N ALA A 388 12.58 16.22 -6.73
CA ALA A 388 13.22 17.49 -7.06
C ALA A 388 12.81 18.58 -6.08
N VAL A 389 13.64 19.60 -5.93
CA VAL A 389 13.38 20.75 -5.05
C VAL A 389 13.28 22.01 -5.90
N ASP A 390 12.17 22.76 -5.77
CA ASP A 390 11.97 24.01 -6.51
C ASP A 390 12.78 25.19 -5.95
N SER A 391 12.78 26.31 -6.67
CA SER A 391 13.52 27.51 -6.27
C SER A 391 13.09 28.11 -4.92
N LYS A 392 11.89 27.74 -4.44
CA LYS A 392 11.29 28.19 -3.15
C LYS A 392 11.54 27.20 -2.00
N GLY A 393 12.19 26.07 -2.28
CA GLY A 393 12.45 25.00 -1.32
C GLY A 393 11.26 24.08 -1.05
N ASN A 394 10.25 24.03 -1.94
CA ASN A 394 9.23 23.01 -1.89
C ASN A 394 9.78 21.72 -2.51
N VAL A 395 9.36 20.59 -1.96
CA VAL A 395 9.83 19.27 -2.40
C VAL A 395 8.76 18.60 -3.26
N LEU A 396 9.09 18.34 -4.52
CA LEU A 396 8.23 17.62 -5.46
C LEU A 396 8.70 16.17 -5.59
N PHE A 397 7.77 15.23 -5.73
CA PHE A 397 8.11 13.84 -5.94
C PHE A 397 7.02 13.08 -6.72
N ALA A 398 7.46 12.05 -7.43
CA ALA A 398 6.56 11.14 -8.11
C ALA A 398 5.97 10.14 -7.10
N ASP A 399 4.68 10.23 -6.85
CA ASP A 399 3.88 9.24 -6.12
C ASP A 399 3.39 8.19 -7.13
N ARG A 400 4.34 7.27 -7.46
CA ARG A 400 4.37 6.50 -8.71
C ARG A 400 3.12 5.65 -8.93
N LEU A 401 2.73 4.86 -7.95
CA LEU A 401 1.57 3.97 -8.08
C LEU A 401 0.24 4.69 -7.86
N HIS A 402 0.26 5.90 -7.28
CA HIS A 402 -0.91 6.80 -7.27
C HIS A 402 -1.07 7.63 -8.56
N GLN A 403 -0.18 7.47 -9.56
CA GLN A 403 -0.25 8.18 -10.84
C GLN A 403 -0.26 9.72 -10.67
N ARG A 404 0.59 10.25 -9.76
CA ARG A 404 0.62 11.69 -9.41
C ARG A 404 2.02 12.20 -9.18
N ILE A 405 2.19 13.51 -9.38
CA ILE A 405 3.31 14.27 -8.81
C ILE A 405 2.76 15.07 -7.64
N ARG A 406 3.37 14.88 -6.48
CA ARG A 406 2.98 15.54 -5.23
C ARG A 406 4.03 16.60 -4.87
N LYS A 407 3.59 17.64 -4.15
CA LYS A 407 4.45 18.70 -3.64
C LYS A 407 4.24 18.88 -2.15
N VAL A 408 5.31 18.92 -1.37
CA VAL A 408 5.30 19.33 0.03
C VAL A 408 5.86 20.76 0.09
N GLY A 409 5.01 21.68 0.50
CA GLY A 409 5.39 23.08 0.67
C GLY A 409 6.30 23.29 1.88
N SER A 410 6.96 24.46 1.97
CA SER A 410 7.78 24.85 3.11
C SER A 410 6.99 24.90 4.44
N ASN A 411 5.68 25.01 4.39
CA ASN A 411 4.74 24.91 5.51
C ASN A 411 4.44 23.44 5.93
N GLY A 412 5.03 22.45 5.26
CA GLY A 412 4.81 21.03 5.50
C GLY A 412 3.50 20.46 4.95
N ILE A 413 2.70 21.26 4.23
CA ILE A 413 1.45 20.80 3.63
C ILE A 413 1.74 20.14 2.28
N ILE A 414 1.09 19.00 2.04
CA ILE A 414 1.21 18.25 0.79
C ILE A 414 0.02 18.52 -0.13
N GLU A 415 0.29 18.60 -1.43
CA GLU A 415 -0.73 18.72 -2.47
C GLU A 415 -0.34 17.96 -3.74
N THR A 416 -1.30 17.60 -4.56
CA THR A 416 -1.07 17.09 -5.91
C THR A 416 -0.91 18.25 -6.87
N VAL A 417 0.15 18.24 -7.67
CA VAL A 417 0.42 19.28 -8.69
C VAL A 417 0.22 18.78 -10.12
N ILE A 418 0.47 17.48 -10.39
CA ILE A 418 0.23 16.87 -11.70
C ILE A 418 -0.39 15.48 -11.49
N GLY A 419 -1.35 15.11 -12.34
CA GLY A 419 -1.98 13.81 -12.36
C GLY A 419 -3.30 13.76 -11.59
N ASN A 420 -4.34 13.22 -12.24
CA ASN A 420 -5.67 13.03 -11.65
C ASN A 420 -5.85 11.65 -10.99
N GLY A 421 -4.80 10.81 -10.99
CA GLY A 421 -4.80 9.46 -10.43
C GLY A 421 -5.28 8.37 -11.39
N LYS A 422 -5.69 8.71 -12.59
CA LYS A 422 -6.00 7.73 -13.63
C LYS A 422 -4.74 7.43 -14.45
N GLN A 423 -4.59 6.16 -14.81
CA GLN A 423 -3.52 5.72 -15.70
C GLN A 423 -3.77 6.17 -17.13
N GLY A 424 -2.77 6.76 -17.79
CA GLY A 424 -2.87 7.20 -19.18
C GLY A 424 -1.85 8.26 -19.56
N ASN A 425 -2.00 8.83 -20.77
CA ASN A 425 -1.08 9.82 -21.36
C ASN A 425 -1.82 11.07 -21.86
N GLU A 426 -3.06 11.28 -21.42
CA GLU A 426 -3.92 12.37 -21.90
C GLU A 426 -3.66 13.67 -21.12
N GLY A 427 -4.21 14.77 -21.64
CA GLY A 427 -4.22 16.08 -20.97
C GLY A 427 -3.12 17.03 -21.43
N ASN A 428 -2.40 16.76 -22.54
CA ASN A 428 -1.45 17.74 -23.11
C ASN A 428 -2.15 19.04 -23.47
N GLY A 429 -1.52 20.18 -23.16
CA GLY A 429 -2.06 21.52 -23.35
C GLY A 429 -3.10 21.95 -22.32
N ARG A 430 -3.25 21.18 -21.21
CA ARG A 430 -4.20 21.45 -20.12
C ARG A 430 -3.49 21.57 -18.78
N PRO A 431 -4.19 22.03 -17.72
CA PRO A 431 -3.66 21.98 -16.36
C PRO A 431 -3.18 20.58 -15.98
N GLY A 432 -1.98 20.47 -15.43
CA GLY A 432 -1.35 19.20 -15.09
C GLY A 432 -2.17 18.35 -14.14
N ILE A 433 -2.94 18.98 -13.24
CA ILE A 433 -3.84 18.28 -12.29
C ILE A 433 -4.97 17.49 -13.00
N GLU A 434 -5.33 17.86 -14.24
CA GLU A 434 -6.33 17.16 -15.03
C GLU A 434 -5.74 16.01 -15.87
N ALA A 435 -4.42 15.97 -16.01
CA ALA A 435 -3.74 15.00 -16.85
C ALA A 435 -3.83 13.58 -16.28
N THR A 436 -3.80 12.59 -17.16
CA THR A 436 -3.54 11.19 -16.77
C THR A 436 -2.03 10.92 -16.85
N LEU A 437 -1.50 10.17 -15.88
CA LEU A 437 -0.11 9.72 -15.84
C LEU A 437 -0.05 8.20 -15.85
N HIS A 438 1.06 7.63 -16.35
CA HIS A 438 1.29 6.19 -16.31
C HIS A 438 2.66 5.89 -15.68
N LEU A 439 2.63 5.48 -14.41
CA LEU A 439 3.81 5.15 -13.61
C LEU A 439 4.90 6.24 -13.73
N PRO A 440 4.61 7.50 -13.32
CA PRO A 440 5.61 8.54 -13.32
C PRO A 440 6.78 8.09 -12.44
N GLU A 441 8.02 8.19 -12.93
CA GLU A 441 9.15 7.58 -12.22
C GLU A 441 10.24 8.58 -11.83
N VAL A 442 10.71 9.37 -12.75
CA VAL A 442 11.74 10.37 -12.49
C VAL A 442 11.18 11.75 -12.77
N LEU A 443 11.60 12.72 -11.99
CA LEU A 443 11.33 14.13 -12.28
C LEU A 443 12.56 14.98 -12.00
N VAL A 444 12.70 16.05 -12.76
CA VAL A 444 13.73 17.09 -12.58
C VAL A 444 13.10 18.44 -12.84
N MET A 445 13.66 19.48 -12.23
CA MET A 445 13.27 20.86 -12.47
C MET A 445 14.40 21.63 -13.14
N ASP A 446 14.06 22.54 -14.05
CA ASP A 446 15.00 23.51 -14.57
C ASP A 446 15.03 24.79 -13.70
N HIS A 447 15.87 25.74 -14.06
CA HIS A 447 16.04 26.99 -13.33
C HIS A 447 14.83 27.95 -13.39
N GLU A 448 13.87 27.67 -14.27
CA GLU A 448 12.59 28.38 -14.41
C GLU A 448 11.46 27.71 -13.65
N ASP A 449 11.77 26.69 -12.84
CA ASP A 449 10.82 25.84 -12.11
C ASP A 449 9.86 25.02 -13.04
N ASN A 450 10.22 24.81 -14.33
CA ASN A 450 9.52 23.84 -15.16
C ASN A 450 9.82 22.42 -14.68
N ILE A 451 8.81 21.56 -14.63
CA ILE A 451 8.92 20.18 -14.20
C ILE A 451 9.00 19.27 -15.44
N TYR A 452 10.06 18.48 -15.56
CA TYR A 452 10.16 17.42 -16.55
C TYR A 452 9.97 16.09 -15.84
N LEU A 453 9.08 15.24 -16.34
CA LEU A 453 8.79 13.94 -15.75
C LEU A 453 8.79 12.83 -16.78
N THR A 454 9.34 11.68 -16.39
CA THR A 454 9.29 10.48 -17.22
C THR A 454 8.05 9.68 -16.88
N GLN A 455 7.44 9.06 -17.86
CA GLN A 455 6.34 8.13 -17.68
C GLN A 455 6.31 7.07 -18.77
N ARG A 456 5.59 5.97 -18.51
CA ARG A 456 5.41 4.92 -19.51
C ARG A 456 4.28 5.23 -20.49
N THR A 457 4.41 4.70 -21.70
CA THR A 457 3.33 4.60 -22.68
C THR A 457 3.42 3.21 -23.33
N GLY A 458 2.58 2.27 -22.89
CA GLY A 458 2.76 0.85 -23.18
C GLY A 458 4.12 0.34 -22.69
N ASN A 459 4.93 -0.21 -23.58
CA ASN A 459 6.28 -0.71 -23.27
C ASN A 459 7.40 0.34 -23.48
N ALA A 460 7.07 1.54 -23.92
CA ALA A 460 8.04 2.61 -24.19
C ALA A 460 7.98 3.72 -23.13
N TRP A 461 8.87 4.69 -23.26
CA TRP A 461 8.98 5.82 -22.35
C TRP A 461 8.79 7.13 -23.10
N ILE A 462 8.20 8.09 -22.42
CA ILE A 462 8.12 9.49 -22.85
C ILE A 462 8.51 10.43 -21.72
N ILE A 463 8.86 11.65 -22.07
CA ILE A 463 9.06 12.75 -21.13
C ILE A 463 7.98 13.79 -21.37
N ARG A 464 7.34 14.25 -20.30
CA ARG A 464 6.42 15.38 -20.34
C ARG A 464 6.99 16.55 -19.56
N LYS A 465 6.63 17.75 -19.96
CA LYS A 465 6.98 19.00 -19.30
C LYS A 465 5.73 19.66 -18.74
N SER A 466 5.77 20.10 -17.48
CA SER A 466 4.81 21.07 -16.96
C SER A 466 5.54 22.40 -16.79
N ASP A 467 5.02 23.47 -17.36
CA ASP A 467 5.57 24.81 -17.19
C ASP A 467 5.24 25.40 -15.81
N ALA A 468 5.76 26.60 -15.54
CA ALA A 468 5.55 27.33 -14.28
C ALA A 468 4.07 27.69 -14.04
N GLU A 469 3.25 27.78 -15.09
CA GLU A 469 1.82 27.99 -15.04
C GLU A 469 1.04 26.69 -14.76
N GLY A 470 1.72 25.55 -14.73
CA GLY A 470 1.15 24.22 -14.46
C GLY A 470 0.52 23.56 -15.68
N ILE A 471 0.79 24.04 -16.92
CA ILE A 471 0.29 23.43 -18.15
C ILE A 471 1.24 22.30 -18.57
N ILE A 472 0.68 21.09 -18.74
CA ILE A 472 1.49 19.93 -19.11
C ILE A 472 1.49 19.72 -20.63
N THR A 473 2.67 19.39 -21.17
CA THR A 473 2.88 19.14 -22.60
C THR A 473 3.76 17.91 -22.82
N HIS A 474 3.72 17.34 -24.01
CA HIS A 474 4.65 16.30 -24.44
C HIS A 474 5.98 16.96 -24.81
N PHE A 475 7.11 16.47 -24.24
CA PHE A 475 8.42 17.06 -24.41
C PHE A 475 9.36 16.19 -25.27
N ALA A 476 9.45 14.88 -25.00
CA ALA A 476 10.31 13.97 -25.77
C ALA A 476 9.78 12.55 -25.77
N GLY A 477 10.10 11.80 -26.84
CA GLY A 477 9.74 10.39 -27.01
C GLY A 477 8.48 10.18 -27.83
N ASN A 478 8.54 9.34 -28.86
CA ASN A 478 7.41 9.04 -29.76
C ASN A 478 6.53 7.87 -29.29
N GLY A 479 6.79 7.34 -28.10
CA GLY A 479 6.05 6.20 -27.54
C GLY A 479 6.42 4.84 -28.14
N ARG A 480 7.53 4.73 -28.86
CA ARG A 480 8.08 3.48 -29.39
C ARG A 480 9.42 3.18 -28.76
N GLN A 481 9.71 1.90 -28.57
CA GLN A 481 11.05 1.47 -28.17
C GLN A 481 12.02 1.63 -29.33
N GLY A 482 13.23 2.11 -29.05
CA GLY A 482 14.28 2.27 -30.05
C GLY A 482 15.34 3.28 -29.61
N ASN A 483 16.27 3.58 -30.55
CA ASN A 483 17.38 4.52 -30.37
C ASN A 483 17.49 5.44 -31.60
N THR A 484 16.42 6.17 -31.94
CA THR A 484 16.37 7.01 -33.15
C THR A 484 16.06 8.45 -32.80
N GLY A 485 16.20 9.34 -33.77
CA GLY A 485 15.76 10.73 -33.71
C GLY A 485 16.86 11.78 -33.53
N ASP A 486 18.14 11.38 -33.47
CA ASP A 486 19.25 12.33 -33.33
C ASP A 486 19.28 13.37 -34.46
N GLY A 487 19.52 14.62 -34.10
CA GLY A 487 19.51 15.77 -35.01
C GLY A 487 18.11 16.29 -35.37
N GLY A 488 17.04 15.67 -34.83
CA GLY A 488 15.65 16.02 -35.03
C GLY A 488 14.92 16.45 -33.77
N PRO A 489 13.59 16.72 -33.88
CA PRO A 489 12.74 17.08 -32.75
C PRO A 489 12.69 15.93 -31.71
N ALA A 490 12.88 16.23 -30.42
CA ALA A 490 12.91 15.25 -29.35
C ALA A 490 11.59 14.46 -29.21
N ILE A 491 10.45 15.04 -29.57
CA ILE A 491 9.14 14.37 -29.55
C ILE A 491 9.04 13.23 -30.57
N GLU A 492 9.90 13.22 -31.62
CA GLU A 492 9.96 12.17 -32.64
C GLU A 492 10.99 11.07 -32.30
N ALA A 493 11.80 11.28 -31.26
CA ALA A 493 12.80 10.31 -30.85
C ALA A 493 12.19 9.05 -30.22
N SER A 494 12.88 7.93 -30.29
CA SER A 494 12.53 6.71 -29.57
C SER A 494 13.51 6.46 -28.44
N PHE A 495 12.98 5.92 -27.33
CA PHE A 495 13.74 5.49 -26.15
C PHE A 495 13.43 4.04 -25.82
N HIS A 496 14.40 3.32 -25.24
CA HIS A 496 14.09 1.98 -24.72
C HIS A 496 13.72 2.05 -23.24
N THR A 497 14.62 2.53 -22.39
CA THR A 497 14.36 2.65 -20.95
C THR A 497 15.02 3.91 -20.41
N ILE A 498 14.22 4.92 -20.13
CA ILE A 498 14.71 6.12 -19.45
C ILE A 498 14.83 5.80 -17.97
N SER A 499 16.05 5.65 -17.48
CA SER A 499 16.33 5.36 -16.07
C SER A 499 16.43 6.63 -15.23
N ASP A 500 16.92 7.74 -15.81
CA ASP A 500 17.03 9.03 -15.13
C ASP A 500 17.09 10.20 -16.11
N ILE A 501 16.82 11.41 -15.61
CA ILE A 501 16.95 12.67 -16.36
C ILE A 501 17.59 13.74 -15.47
N ALA A 502 18.35 14.63 -16.06
CA ALA A 502 18.95 15.78 -15.38
C ALA A 502 18.81 17.05 -16.22
N ALA A 503 18.69 18.20 -15.58
CA ALA A 503 18.69 19.52 -16.23
C ALA A 503 20.00 20.26 -15.93
N ASP A 504 20.51 21.03 -16.91
CA ASP A 504 21.61 21.96 -16.67
C ASP A 504 21.09 23.41 -16.51
N GLY A 505 21.98 24.31 -16.10
CA GLY A 505 21.67 25.72 -15.95
C GLY A 505 21.40 26.46 -17.28
N SER A 506 21.54 25.80 -18.42
CA SER A 506 21.32 26.36 -19.77
C SER A 506 19.99 25.91 -20.39
N GLY A 507 19.19 25.11 -19.66
CA GLY A 507 17.90 24.60 -20.12
C GLY A 507 18.00 23.37 -21.03
N ASN A 508 19.12 22.63 -21.00
CA ASN A 508 19.24 21.34 -21.66
C ASN A 508 18.78 20.24 -20.71
N ILE A 509 18.15 19.18 -21.25
CA ILE A 509 17.76 17.98 -20.51
C ILE A 509 18.62 16.80 -20.98
N PHE A 510 19.29 16.17 -20.03
CA PHE A 510 20.10 14.97 -20.24
C PHE A 510 19.29 13.73 -19.83
N ILE A 511 19.39 12.67 -20.61
CA ILE A 511 18.55 11.48 -20.50
C ILE A 511 19.46 10.25 -20.46
N ALA A 512 19.38 9.47 -19.40
CA ALA A 512 20.03 8.16 -19.31
C ALA A 512 19.11 7.10 -19.93
N ASP A 513 19.39 6.69 -21.16
CA ASP A 513 18.66 5.62 -21.87
C ASP A 513 19.39 4.29 -21.68
N SER A 514 19.14 3.64 -20.53
CA SER A 514 20.01 2.61 -19.97
C SER A 514 20.15 1.36 -20.84
N ILE A 515 19.06 0.86 -21.44
CA ILE A 515 19.14 -0.34 -22.31
C ILE A 515 19.79 -0.01 -23.65
N ASN A 516 19.59 1.19 -24.17
CA ASN A 516 20.32 1.67 -25.34
C ASN A 516 21.77 2.05 -25.02
N ARG A 517 22.19 1.99 -23.74
CA ARG A 517 23.57 2.22 -23.27
C ARG A 517 24.11 3.58 -23.63
N ASN A 518 23.26 4.60 -23.69
CA ASN A 518 23.68 5.95 -24.06
C ASN A 518 23.11 7.03 -23.16
N ILE A 519 23.70 8.20 -23.26
CA ILE A 519 23.20 9.45 -22.68
C ILE A 519 22.81 10.35 -23.82
N ARG A 520 21.54 10.74 -23.85
CA ARG A 520 20.98 11.66 -24.84
C ARG A 520 20.82 13.06 -24.22
N LYS A 521 20.88 14.07 -25.06
CA LYS A 521 20.67 15.46 -24.68
C LYS A 521 19.59 16.08 -25.56
N VAL A 522 18.61 16.72 -24.94
CA VAL A 522 17.66 17.59 -25.60
C VAL A 522 18.08 19.04 -25.30
N ASP A 523 18.37 19.81 -26.33
CA ASP A 523 18.72 21.21 -26.15
C ASP A 523 17.50 22.12 -25.97
N LYS A 524 17.73 23.40 -25.67
CA LYS A 524 16.65 24.36 -25.46
C LYS A 524 15.79 24.65 -26.70
N GLN A 525 16.23 24.23 -27.89
CA GLN A 525 15.46 24.27 -29.12
C GLN A 525 14.59 23.00 -29.31
N GLY A 526 14.70 22.03 -28.42
CA GLY A 526 13.97 20.76 -28.50
C GLY A 526 14.62 19.76 -29.48
N ILE A 527 15.87 19.95 -29.85
CA ILE A 527 16.62 19.05 -30.73
C ILE A 527 17.36 18.03 -29.85
N ILE A 528 17.21 16.74 -30.19
CA ILE A 528 17.85 15.64 -29.46
C ILE A 528 19.15 15.20 -30.14
N SER A 529 20.13 14.82 -29.35
CA SER A 529 21.41 14.26 -29.81
C SER A 529 21.97 13.26 -28.79
N THR A 530 22.73 12.28 -29.25
CA THR A 530 23.50 11.37 -28.38
C THR A 530 24.87 11.98 -28.10
N ILE A 531 25.27 12.03 -26.84
CA ILE A 531 26.52 12.66 -26.38
C ILE A 531 27.64 11.69 -26.03
N SER A 532 27.36 10.38 -25.97
CA SER A 532 28.28 9.43 -25.33
C SER A 532 28.59 8.15 -26.12
N GLU A 533 28.04 7.97 -27.33
CA GLU A 533 28.14 6.68 -28.04
C GLU A 533 29.61 6.26 -28.31
N SER A 534 30.42 7.13 -28.89
CA SER A 534 31.82 6.85 -29.17
C SER A 534 32.74 6.84 -27.93
N ASN A 535 32.36 7.55 -26.87
CA ASN A 535 33.17 7.72 -25.67
C ASN A 535 32.93 6.60 -24.67
N LEU A 536 31.71 6.07 -24.59
CA LEU A 536 31.36 4.90 -23.73
C LEU A 536 31.96 3.62 -24.33
N GLU A 537 31.95 3.45 -25.63
CA GLU A 537 32.64 2.34 -26.33
C GLU A 537 34.15 2.34 -26.07
N ALA A 538 34.78 3.52 -25.95
CA ALA A 538 36.19 3.64 -25.65
C ALA A 538 36.60 3.13 -24.24
N LEU A 539 35.66 2.95 -23.32
CA LEU A 539 35.91 2.35 -22.02
C LEU A 539 36.15 0.82 -22.11
N GLY A 540 35.80 0.19 -23.22
CA GLY A 540 35.97 -1.25 -23.45
C GLY A 540 35.08 -2.12 -22.56
N VAL A 541 34.06 -1.53 -21.92
CA VAL A 541 33.08 -2.21 -21.04
C VAL A 541 31.68 -1.78 -21.43
N GLU A 542 30.72 -2.69 -21.30
CA GLU A 542 29.31 -2.36 -21.45
C GLU A 542 28.84 -1.51 -20.27
N VAL A 543 28.32 -0.31 -20.54
CA VAL A 543 27.87 0.63 -19.52
C VAL A 543 26.36 0.82 -19.65
N HIS A 544 25.64 0.72 -18.52
CA HIS A 544 24.20 0.93 -18.42
C HIS A 544 23.92 2.14 -17.52
N PRO A 545 23.86 3.38 -18.08
CA PRO A 545 23.65 4.57 -17.25
C PRO A 545 22.31 4.48 -16.52
N ASN A 546 22.36 4.62 -15.19
CA ASN A 546 21.19 4.51 -14.32
C ASN A 546 20.81 5.87 -13.72
N GLY A 547 21.62 6.42 -12.81
CA GLY A 547 21.44 7.76 -12.27
C GLY A 547 22.27 8.77 -13.06
N ILE A 548 21.78 10.00 -13.23
CA ILE A 548 22.49 11.08 -13.92
C ILE A 548 22.32 12.40 -13.18
N VAL A 549 23.39 13.19 -13.09
CA VAL A 549 23.36 14.56 -12.57
C VAL A 549 24.39 15.42 -13.29
N VAL A 550 24.11 16.72 -13.42
CA VAL A 550 24.99 17.68 -14.11
C VAL A 550 25.47 18.71 -13.09
N ASP A 551 26.78 18.98 -13.07
CA ASP A 551 27.37 20.01 -12.21
C ASP A 551 27.21 21.41 -12.81
N LYS A 552 27.53 22.44 -12.02
CA LYS A 552 27.41 23.84 -12.41
C LYS A 552 28.31 24.25 -13.60
N VAL A 553 29.35 23.46 -13.91
CA VAL A 553 30.23 23.69 -15.03
C VAL A 553 29.85 22.90 -16.27
N GLY A 554 28.81 22.05 -16.19
CA GLY A 554 28.29 21.26 -17.29
C GLY A 554 28.93 19.88 -17.45
N SER A 555 29.65 19.38 -16.40
CA SER A 555 30.09 17.98 -16.39
C SER A 555 28.96 17.09 -15.95
N ILE A 556 28.86 15.90 -16.55
CA ILE A 556 27.82 14.93 -16.30
C ILE A 556 28.39 13.81 -15.43
N PHE A 557 27.74 13.49 -14.34
CA PHE A 557 28.03 12.32 -13.55
C PHE A 557 26.93 11.28 -13.78
N PHE A 558 27.30 10.03 -13.95
CA PHE A 558 26.33 8.96 -14.10
C PHE A 558 26.78 7.70 -13.36
N SER A 559 25.81 7.01 -12.78
CA SER A 559 26.03 5.71 -12.15
C SER A 559 25.75 4.57 -13.14
N ASP A 560 26.52 3.50 -13.02
CA ASP A 560 26.27 2.22 -13.69
C ASP A 560 26.07 1.14 -12.62
N SER A 561 24.81 0.77 -12.42
CA SER A 561 24.43 -0.23 -11.40
C SER A 561 24.89 -1.64 -11.79
N GLY A 562 25.07 -1.93 -13.08
CA GLY A 562 25.55 -3.22 -13.59
C GLY A 562 27.03 -3.44 -13.33
N SER A 563 27.86 -2.43 -13.52
CA SER A 563 29.30 -2.49 -13.24
C SER A 563 29.68 -2.00 -11.84
N SER A 564 28.72 -1.58 -11.00
CA SER A 564 28.96 -1.05 -9.65
C SER A 564 29.95 0.13 -9.63
N LYS A 565 29.82 1.05 -10.58
CA LYS A 565 30.72 2.19 -10.79
C LYS A 565 29.98 3.51 -11.00
N VAL A 566 30.69 4.61 -10.75
CA VAL A 566 30.23 5.97 -11.05
C VAL A 566 31.28 6.69 -11.89
N TYR A 567 30.83 7.30 -12.98
CA TYR A 567 31.65 7.96 -13.97
C TYR A 567 31.33 9.45 -14.07
N LYS A 568 32.29 10.23 -14.60
CA LYS A 568 32.15 11.64 -14.96
C LYS A 568 32.50 11.83 -16.44
N ILE A 569 31.65 12.54 -17.18
CA ILE A 569 31.96 13.09 -18.50
C ILE A 569 32.20 14.59 -18.29
N ASN A 570 33.39 15.05 -18.60
CA ASN A 570 33.69 16.48 -18.55
C ASN A 570 33.18 17.23 -19.79
N THR A 571 33.28 18.56 -19.79
CA THR A 571 32.80 19.42 -20.88
C THR A 571 33.54 19.22 -22.21
N SER A 572 34.70 18.55 -22.22
CA SER A 572 35.38 18.14 -23.45
C SER A 572 34.95 16.75 -23.94
N GLY A 573 34.06 16.08 -23.24
CA GLY A 573 33.60 14.73 -23.55
C GLY A 573 34.46 13.59 -22.97
N ALA A 574 35.57 13.89 -22.28
CA ALA A 574 36.40 12.85 -21.68
C ALA A 574 35.70 12.18 -20.48
N ILE A 575 35.76 10.86 -20.44
CA ILE A 575 35.13 10.04 -19.36
C ILE A 575 36.20 9.62 -18.35
N THR A 576 35.88 9.73 -17.06
CA THR A 576 36.73 9.32 -15.96
C THR A 576 35.94 8.54 -14.92
N LEU A 577 36.52 7.50 -14.34
CA LEU A 577 35.96 6.79 -13.20
C LEU A 577 36.09 7.66 -11.94
N ILE A 578 35.04 7.78 -11.15
CA ILE A 578 34.99 8.61 -9.93
C ILE A 578 34.87 7.75 -8.68
N ALA A 579 34.12 6.65 -8.73
CA ALA A 579 33.94 5.75 -7.59
C ALA A 579 33.62 4.32 -8.05
N GLY A 580 33.99 3.36 -7.23
CA GLY A 580 33.67 1.94 -7.41
C GLY A 580 34.78 1.13 -8.04
N THR A 581 35.18 0.00 -7.41
CA THR A 581 36.11 -0.97 -7.98
C THR A 581 35.50 -1.79 -9.12
N GLY A 582 34.17 -1.91 -9.13
CA GLY A 582 33.42 -2.85 -9.96
C GLY A 582 33.02 -4.12 -9.20
N ASP A 583 33.51 -4.33 -8.00
CA ASP A 583 33.04 -5.40 -7.13
C ASP A 583 31.70 -5.02 -6.51
N PHE A 584 30.78 -5.99 -6.48
CA PHE A 584 29.46 -5.83 -5.86
C PHE A 584 29.60 -5.93 -4.33
N GLY A 585 30.11 -4.85 -3.69
CA GLY A 585 30.48 -4.81 -2.28
C GLY A 585 29.90 -3.60 -1.52
N ASP A 586 30.09 -3.60 -0.19
CA ASP A 586 29.74 -2.49 0.72
C ASP A 586 30.91 -2.27 1.67
N TYR A 587 31.99 -1.65 1.15
CA TYR A 587 33.24 -1.41 1.88
C TYR A 587 33.95 -0.15 1.35
N GLY A 588 34.98 0.27 2.04
CA GLY A 588 35.92 1.31 1.63
C GLY A 588 35.54 2.71 2.12
N ASP A 589 34.61 2.84 3.08
CA ASP A 589 34.37 4.12 3.76
C ASP A 589 35.64 4.65 4.40
N GLU A 590 35.82 5.97 4.47
CA GLU A 590 36.98 6.71 4.93
C GLU A 590 38.24 6.53 4.05
N GLY A 591 38.08 5.92 2.86
CA GLY A 591 39.15 5.65 1.89
C GLY A 591 38.91 6.24 0.52
N PRO A 592 39.84 6.00 -0.45
CA PRO A 592 39.65 6.46 -1.83
C PRO A 592 38.40 5.87 -2.47
N ALA A 593 37.54 6.70 -3.08
CA ALA A 593 36.31 6.25 -3.72
C ALA A 593 36.55 5.26 -4.86
N LEU A 594 37.70 5.31 -5.51
CA LEU A 594 38.12 4.36 -6.55
C LEU A 594 38.41 2.96 -6.03
N GLU A 595 38.70 2.81 -4.72
CA GLU A 595 38.96 1.55 -4.05
C GLU A 595 37.75 1.03 -3.26
N ALA A 596 36.65 1.76 -3.27
CA ALA A 596 35.42 1.38 -2.58
C ALA A 596 34.59 0.38 -3.39
N GLY A 597 34.02 -0.62 -2.71
CA GLY A 597 32.96 -1.45 -3.29
C GLY A 597 31.64 -0.70 -3.24
N LEU A 598 30.95 -0.60 -4.39
CA LEU A 598 29.60 -0.06 -4.50
C LEU A 598 28.61 -1.18 -4.80
N ARG A 599 27.36 -1.02 -4.39
CA ARG A 599 26.35 -2.03 -4.65
C ARG A 599 25.07 -1.42 -5.21
N SER A 600 24.84 -1.67 -6.51
CA SER A 600 23.73 -1.09 -7.26
C SER A 600 23.62 0.43 -7.06
N PRO A 601 24.66 1.23 -7.40
CA PRO A 601 24.57 2.68 -7.32
C PRO A 601 23.47 3.15 -8.27
N GLY A 602 22.51 3.91 -7.74
CA GLY A 602 21.32 4.38 -8.45
C GLY A 602 21.33 5.90 -8.58
N GLY A 603 20.46 6.58 -7.82
CA GLY A 603 20.36 8.04 -7.87
C GLY A 603 21.63 8.76 -7.46
N LEU A 604 21.93 9.86 -8.12
CA LEU A 604 23.03 10.75 -7.83
C LEU A 604 22.52 12.16 -7.51
N ALA A 605 23.24 12.88 -6.65
CA ALA A 605 23.01 14.30 -6.41
C ALA A 605 24.35 15.00 -6.16
N ILE A 606 24.42 16.29 -6.49
CA ILE A 606 25.57 17.13 -6.14
C ILE A 606 25.11 18.13 -5.08
N GLY A 607 25.74 18.08 -3.91
CA GLY A 607 25.45 18.98 -2.82
C GLY A 607 25.87 20.42 -3.10
N PRO A 608 25.38 21.39 -2.32
CA PRO A 608 25.87 22.78 -2.38
C PRO A 608 27.36 22.90 -2.08
N ASP A 609 27.93 21.94 -1.37
CA ASP A 609 29.36 21.77 -1.07
C ASP A 609 30.17 21.30 -2.30
N GLY A 610 29.50 20.94 -3.40
CA GLY A 610 30.11 20.42 -4.61
C GLY A 610 30.48 18.94 -4.55
N PHE A 611 30.09 18.24 -3.46
CA PHE A 611 30.37 16.82 -3.29
C PHE A 611 29.31 15.96 -4.01
N LEU A 612 29.71 14.76 -4.42
CA LEU A 612 28.82 13.79 -5.06
C LEU A 612 28.21 12.86 -4.01
N TYR A 613 26.90 12.73 -4.04
CA TYR A 613 26.14 11.81 -3.21
C TYR A 613 25.62 10.66 -4.06
N ILE A 614 25.70 9.44 -3.56
CA ILE A 614 25.39 8.19 -4.26
C ILE A 614 24.36 7.41 -3.44
N ALA A 615 23.18 7.16 -3.98
CA ALA A 615 22.19 6.28 -3.38
C ALA A 615 22.48 4.83 -3.81
N GLU A 616 22.76 3.96 -2.84
CA GLU A 616 22.97 2.53 -3.04
C GLU A 616 21.70 1.78 -2.64
N GLN A 617 20.95 1.30 -3.63
CA GLN A 617 19.61 0.77 -3.42
C GLN A 617 19.59 -0.53 -2.62
N THR A 618 20.57 -1.39 -2.80
CA THR A 618 20.62 -2.73 -2.18
C THR A 618 21.43 -2.79 -0.90
N THR A 619 22.28 -1.81 -0.61
CA THR A 619 22.95 -1.65 0.69
C THR A 619 22.12 -0.80 1.65
N HIS A 620 21.04 -0.16 1.15
CA HIS A 620 20.21 0.70 1.97
C HIS A 620 20.99 1.84 2.61
N ARG A 621 21.87 2.49 1.81
CA ARG A 621 22.75 3.59 2.22
C ARG A 621 22.77 4.73 1.20
N ILE A 622 23.15 5.88 1.69
CA ILE A 622 23.61 7.01 0.87
C ILE A 622 25.05 7.29 1.28
N ARG A 623 25.94 7.34 0.30
CA ARG A 623 27.37 7.65 0.50
C ARG A 623 27.72 8.96 -0.18
N LYS A 624 28.78 9.60 0.30
CA LYS A 624 29.27 10.89 -0.19
C LYS A 624 30.73 10.76 -0.63
N VAL A 625 31.07 11.31 -1.78
CA VAL A 625 32.45 11.46 -2.30
C VAL A 625 32.81 12.95 -2.25
N ASP A 626 33.86 13.28 -1.52
CA ASP A 626 34.33 14.65 -1.39
C ASP A 626 35.27 15.10 -2.55
N SER A 627 35.72 16.35 -2.51
CA SER A 627 36.62 16.92 -3.53
C SER A 627 38.01 16.28 -3.56
N SER A 628 38.41 15.58 -2.51
CA SER A 628 39.68 14.82 -2.41
C SER A 628 39.53 13.40 -2.95
N GLY A 629 38.31 12.98 -3.36
CA GLY A 629 38.02 11.65 -3.81
C GLY A 629 37.87 10.62 -2.69
N ILE A 630 37.60 11.07 -1.44
CA ILE A 630 37.35 10.18 -0.30
C ILE A 630 35.87 9.91 -0.21
N ILE A 631 35.48 8.64 -0.06
CA ILE A 631 34.10 8.21 0.11
C ILE A 631 33.77 7.95 1.56
N THR A 632 32.60 8.39 2.04
CA THR A 632 32.13 8.22 3.41
C THR A 632 30.65 7.89 3.45
N GLY A 633 30.18 7.17 4.49
CA GLY A 633 28.76 6.99 4.75
C GLY A 633 28.09 8.33 5.10
N TYR A 634 26.89 8.58 4.59
CA TYR A 634 26.13 9.81 4.85
C TYR A 634 24.77 9.53 5.53
N ALA A 635 24.01 8.55 5.04
CA ALA A 635 22.77 8.12 5.66
C ALA A 635 22.56 6.62 5.49
N GLY A 636 21.91 5.99 6.47
CA GLY A 636 21.59 4.58 6.46
C GLY A 636 22.63 3.68 7.13
N THR A 637 22.15 2.77 8.00
CA THR A 637 23.01 1.79 8.70
C THR A 637 23.43 0.61 7.83
N GLY A 638 22.87 0.45 6.63
CA GLY A 638 22.96 -0.76 5.81
C GLY A 638 21.92 -1.83 6.16
N LYS A 639 21.11 -1.63 7.20
CA LYS A 639 19.99 -2.52 7.52
C LYS A 639 18.71 -1.97 6.90
N PHE A 640 18.00 -2.82 6.16
CA PHE A 640 16.69 -2.42 5.61
C PHE A 640 15.67 -2.20 6.74
N GLY A 641 14.79 -1.23 6.57
CA GLY A 641 13.76 -0.90 7.55
C GLY A 641 13.50 0.59 7.62
N TYR A 642 12.72 0.98 8.63
CA TYR A 642 12.40 2.37 8.92
C TYR A 642 12.66 2.68 10.40
N SER A 643 13.58 3.61 10.64
CA SER A 643 13.86 4.15 11.98
C SER A 643 14.66 5.45 11.90
N GLY A 644 14.94 6.04 13.05
CA GLY A 644 15.95 7.09 13.21
C GLY A 644 15.45 8.52 13.02
N ASP A 645 14.14 8.77 12.79
CA ASP A 645 13.62 10.14 12.70
C ASP A 645 13.95 10.96 13.97
N GLY A 646 14.48 12.17 13.78
CA GLY A 646 14.95 13.05 14.82
C GLY A 646 16.37 12.75 15.33
N GLY A 647 17.05 11.74 14.79
CA GLY A 647 18.43 11.33 15.11
C GLY A 647 19.40 11.47 13.94
N PRO A 648 20.66 11.05 14.14
CA PRO A 648 21.69 11.07 13.09
C PRO A 648 21.31 10.18 11.89
N ALA A 649 21.43 10.73 10.67
CA ALA A 649 21.04 10.02 9.45
C ALA A 649 21.85 8.72 9.23
N ILE A 650 23.09 8.71 9.63
CA ILE A 650 23.98 7.54 9.53
C ILE A 650 23.53 6.37 10.42
N GLU A 651 22.76 6.64 11.47
CA GLU A 651 22.22 5.65 12.40
C GLU A 651 20.78 5.24 12.06
N ALA A 652 20.19 5.84 11.04
CA ALA A 652 18.83 5.52 10.61
C ALA A 652 18.77 4.25 9.77
N ASN A 653 17.67 3.49 9.86
CA ASN A 653 17.37 2.49 8.86
C ASN A 653 16.56 3.12 7.73
N ILE A 654 16.99 2.90 6.50
CA ILE A 654 16.32 3.31 5.27
C ILE A 654 16.15 2.09 4.37
N LYS A 655 15.26 2.15 3.37
CA LYS A 655 15.00 1.00 2.50
C LYS A 655 14.87 1.43 1.04
N THR A 656 15.83 0.97 0.23
CA THR A 656 15.90 1.25 -1.20
C THR A 656 15.85 2.75 -1.50
N PRO A 657 16.84 3.55 -1.02
CA PRO A 657 16.93 4.96 -1.39
C PRO A 657 17.08 5.04 -2.91
N PHE A 658 16.18 5.82 -3.56
CA PHE A 658 16.08 5.73 -5.02
C PHE A 658 16.56 6.99 -5.74
N ARG A 659 15.96 8.15 -5.51
CA ARG A 659 16.36 9.44 -6.05
C ARG A 659 16.50 10.45 -4.92
N MET A 660 17.33 11.46 -5.14
CA MET A 660 17.63 12.48 -4.13
C MET A 660 17.97 13.83 -4.79
N ASP A 661 17.69 14.89 -4.06
CA ASP A 661 17.99 16.26 -4.46
C ASP A 661 18.25 17.13 -3.24
N PHE A 662 18.96 18.26 -3.43
CA PHE A 662 19.31 19.22 -2.38
C PHE A 662 18.54 20.53 -2.51
N ASP A 663 18.15 21.10 -1.37
CA ASP A 663 17.76 22.50 -1.35
C ASP A 663 19.00 23.44 -1.23
N ARG A 664 18.77 24.73 -1.41
CA ARG A 664 19.83 25.75 -1.30
C ARG A 664 20.41 25.90 0.10
N LYS A 665 19.76 25.32 1.12
CA LYS A 665 20.21 25.35 2.53
C LYS A 665 21.08 24.16 2.89
N GLY A 666 21.29 23.22 1.94
CA GLY A 666 22.07 22.01 2.14
C GLY A 666 21.31 20.86 2.77
N ASN A 667 19.98 20.90 2.79
CA ASN A 667 19.20 19.75 3.19
C ASN A 667 19.08 18.78 2.00
N LEU A 668 19.40 17.50 2.23
CA LEU A 668 19.17 16.41 1.28
C LEU A 668 17.76 15.89 1.45
N TYR A 669 17.04 15.76 0.36
CA TYR A 669 15.76 15.05 0.30
C TYR A 669 15.92 13.80 -0.55
N PHE A 670 15.34 12.68 -0.11
CA PHE A 670 15.40 11.43 -0.86
C PHE A 670 14.11 10.60 -0.71
N SER A 671 13.81 9.84 -1.75
CA SER A 671 12.74 8.85 -1.71
C SER A 671 13.25 7.59 -1.01
N ASP A 672 12.71 7.30 0.17
CA ASP A 672 12.86 6.06 0.94
C ASP A 672 11.76 5.10 0.44
N ARG A 673 11.99 4.60 -0.79
CA ARG A 673 10.98 4.07 -1.70
C ARG A 673 10.16 2.94 -1.11
N ASP A 674 10.82 1.89 -0.62
CA ASP A 674 10.15 0.71 -0.11
C ASP A 674 9.65 0.87 1.34
N ASN A 675 9.92 2.03 1.96
CA ASN A 675 9.27 2.50 3.18
C ASN A 675 8.06 3.41 2.89
N ASN A 676 7.77 3.69 1.61
CA ASN A 676 6.71 4.62 1.19
C ASN A 676 6.81 6.00 1.86
N ARG A 677 8.03 6.55 1.89
CA ARG A 677 8.34 7.85 2.52
C ARG A 677 9.24 8.71 1.66
N VAL A 678 9.13 10.00 1.91
CA VAL A 678 10.16 10.98 1.52
C VAL A 678 10.82 11.46 2.80
N ARG A 679 12.15 11.30 2.87
CA ARG A 679 12.97 11.67 4.03
C ARG A 679 13.82 12.89 3.72
N LYS A 680 14.15 13.63 4.75
CA LYS A 680 15.05 14.79 4.73
C LYS A 680 16.21 14.50 5.66
N VAL A 681 17.43 14.80 5.23
CA VAL A 681 18.60 14.95 6.09
C VAL A 681 18.97 16.43 6.07
N ASP A 682 18.92 17.08 7.23
CA ASP A 682 19.27 18.49 7.31
C ASP A 682 20.80 18.72 7.32
N ALA A 683 21.22 19.98 7.23
CA ALA A 683 22.64 20.33 7.20
C ALA A 683 23.41 19.92 8.47
N SER A 684 22.71 19.58 9.56
CA SER A 684 23.29 19.05 10.80
C SER A 684 23.40 17.53 10.79
N GLY A 685 22.96 16.86 9.71
CA GLY A 685 22.95 15.39 9.58
C GLY A 685 21.79 14.70 10.28
N ILE A 686 20.73 15.44 10.68
CA ILE A 686 19.54 14.88 11.33
C ILE A 686 18.52 14.48 10.28
N ILE A 687 18.04 13.23 10.36
CA ILE A 687 17.03 12.69 9.43
C ILE A 687 15.63 12.86 9.98
N THR A 688 14.67 13.19 9.09
CA THR A 688 13.24 13.32 9.42
C THR A 688 12.37 12.87 8.23
N THR A 689 11.19 12.37 8.49
CA THR A 689 10.17 12.11 7.46
C THR A 689 9.38 13.37 7.16
N ILE A 690 9.32 13.78 5.89
CA ILE A 690 8.54 14.94 5.45
C ILE A 690 7.23 14.56 4.76
N ALA A 691 7.16 13.36 4.20
CA ALA A 691 5.93 12.82 3.59
C ALA A 691 5.87 11.30 3.71
N GLY A 692 4.65 10.77 3.80
CA GLY A 692 4.38 9.35 3.90
C GLY A 692 4.37 8.80 5.33
N HIS A 693 3.50 7.83 5.57
CA HIS A 693 3.46 7.08 6.84
C HIS A 693 3.27 5.58 6.60
N SER A 694 3.57 4.76 7.62
CA SER A 694 3.73 3.30 7.52
C SER A 694 2.44 2.48 7.51
N ASN A 695 1.26 3.06 7.31
CA ASN A 695 0.00 2.31 7.37
C ASN A 695 -0.44 1.70 6.02
N ILE A 696 0.52 1.33 5.17
CA ILE A 696 0.27 0.29 4.18
C ILE A 696 0.71 -1.01 4.81
N GLY A 697 -0.24 -1.76 5.38
CA GLY A 697 0.01 -3.07 5.95
C GLY A 697 0.35 -4.10 4.87
N TRP A 698 1.47 -3.92 4.22
CA TRP A 698 2.18 -4.99 3.52
C TRP A 698 3.07 -5.68 4.55
N LEU A 699 2.88 -6.98 4.72
CA LEU A 699 3.73 -7.89 5.47
C LEU A 699 3.52 -7.94 7.00
N GLN A 700 2.48 -8.68 7.42
CA GLN A 700 2.63 -9.66 8.51
C GLN A 700 1.62 -10.81 8.34
N ASP A 701 1.49 -11.35 7.16
CA ASP A 701 0.79 -12.63 6.94
C ASP A 701 1.76 -13.80 6.77
N GLY A 702 3.01 -13.68 7.18
CA GLY A 702 3.95 -14.83 7.24
C GLY A 702 4.16 -15.60 5.92
N LEU A 703 3.79 -15.02 4.79
CA LEU A 703 4.09 -15.54 3.47
C LEU A 703 4.87 -14.48 2.71
N GLU A 704 6.17 -14.71 2.56
CA GLU A 704 6.94 -14.06 1.50
C GLU A 704 6.18 -14.20 0.19
N VAL A 705 5.51 -13.13 -0.23
CA VAL A 705 5.28 -12.95 -1.65
C VAL A 705 6.66 -12.56 -2.19
N ARG A 706 7.44 -13.54 -2.58
CA ARG A 706 8.49 -13.31 -3.56
C ARG A 706 7.79 -12.75 -4.78
N ILE A 707 7.86 -11.44 -4.96
CA ILE A 707 7.78 -10.85 -6.28
C ILE A 707 9.01 -11.41 -6.97
N THR A 708 8.81 -12.48 -7.72
CA THR A 708 9.79 -12.88 -8.72
C THR A 708 9.83 -11.70 -9.68
N VAL A 709 10.84 -10.85 -9.51
CA VAL A 709 11.27 -9.97 -10.59
C VAL A 709 11.66 -10.95 -11.68
N HIS A 710 10.82 -11.12 -12.68
CA HIS A 710 11.24 -11.73 -13.91
C HIS A 710 12.29 -10.79 -14.47
N ASN A 711 13.55 -11.15 -14.27
CA ASN A 711 14.61 -10.75 -15.16
C ASN A 711 14.18 -11.26 -16.54
N PHE A 712 13.65 -10.38 -17.35
CA PHE A 712 13.62 -10.60 -18.77
C PHE A 712 15.06 -10.46 -19.26
N PRO A 713 15.49 -11.39 -20.16
CA PRO A 713 16.83 -11.44 -20.70
C PRO A 713 17.19 -10.17 -21.47
#